data_a54f4675d0fa3764adea5c93b02e6e57
#
_entry.id   a54f4675d0fa3764adea5c93b02e6e57
#
_cell.length_a   1.000
_cell.length_b   1.000
_cell.length_c   1.000
_cell.angle_alpha   90.00
_cell.angle_beta   90.00
_cell.angle_gamma   90.00
#
_symmetry.space_group_name_H-M   'P 1'
#
loop_
_entity.id
_entity.type
_entity.pdbx_description
1 polymer ?
#
loop_
_entity_poly.entity_id
_entity_poly.type
_entity_poly.pdbx_seq_one_letter_code
_entity_poly.pdbx_strand_id
1 'polypeptide(L)'
;MLTRWIRSHLLTTAAGMIMTSVGGPAFAQSAIWDAALSNSHWYVPIPQLLAYAAPATGFSNPIAIGDQTLWSLGTATNGAFTGFSSAQLAIGPVSHTENSTIQGFVATSGQITMVFAPVGGGTPTVGLGQMRLINGVWQMEMQMITGQSLLIAHWAYMTPYNPATFSPPVPQPILANSVPEWAWTSGTRWRIASPSMFGTATPGRFVVSDYQNGYFWGSGAAPSASSAGNFTLLGSVTPEGRVLFNTLSRGTLTSLYGAASGDASGAQMLVSTYDLTGSPTGGWANISLVQPYAEVLAGQNNRAGLGAAAVLDRMASTPLGLTGAMAPTFAILDNLDAPALSNAVSQTLPVLAGAASQATYATQRVLAQTVIGRLDDAYGLRTAGTTAERNAWLKPLGGVANQGGNDGAPGYRASGGGLVAGVDTPVSSRMVLGGLFSYAHQNITGSDETVPNRLGLDTYQLGLYGAYALRPGTEIDFLLDGGINQNRVNRSLSFVNSTAVADYLSYSGHAGVAVKQLIPVREGFSILPSLRLDYAQVRADPYSESGAGGLNLKVDSQLYRELMLSAGVRGAYRIAERIWLTADGAAGYNLLNNRLQVSAAFAAGGESFVTTAFSQSPWLYSAGVGLASKQTDNLDLSMRYGVQTSPSGFLNQTGSFTLRIKL
;
A
#
# COMPACT_ATOMS: atom_id res chain seq x y z
N MET A 1 -0.56 38.27 -28.00
CA MET A 1 0.84 38.69 -28.07
C MET A 1 1.82 37.52 -28.12
N LEU A 2 1.53 36.39 -27.49
CA LEU A 2 2.39 35.19 -27.48
C LEU A 2 2.54 34.56 -28.88
N THR A 3 1.50 34.56 -29.69
CA THR A 3 1.47 33.97 -31.05
C THR A 3 2.34 34.71 -32.08
N ARG A 4 2.66 35.97 -31.86
CA ARG A 4 3.56 36.74 -32.75
C ARG A 4 5.03 36.55 -32.41
N TRP A 5 5.34 36.27 -31.15
CA TRP A 5 6.72 36.08 -30.68
C TRP A 5 7.28 34.72 -31.12
N ILE A 6 6.45 33.67 -31.10
CA ILE A 6 6.83 32.33 -31.58
C ILE A 6 7.07 32.33 -33.11
N ARG A 7 6.30 33.11 -33.90
CA ARG A 7 6.48 33.19 -35.35
C ARG A 7 7.81 33.83 -35.80
N SER A 8 8.35 34.79 -35.05
CA SER A 8 9.56 35.49 -35.47
C SER A 8 10.87 34.83 -35.01
N HIS A 9 10.85 34.06 -33.95
CA HIS A 9 12.09 33.52 -33.36
C HIS A 9 12.36 32.06 -33.76
N LEU A 10 11.34 31.24 -34.01
CA LEU A 10 11.53 29.87 -34.50
C LEU A 10 11.97 29.80 -35.95
N LEU A 11 11.47 30.68 -36.80
CA LEU A 11 11.86 30.72 -38.22
C LEU A 11 13.28 31.27 -38.46
N THR A 12 13.74 32.20 -37.62
CA THR A 12 15.08 32.79 -37.74
C THR A 12 16.16 31.93 -37.05
N THR A 13 15.83 31.25 -35.96
CA THR A 13 16.82 30.43 -35.25
C THR A 13 17.02 29.05 -35.88
N ALA A 14 15.97 28.36 -36.33
CA ALA A 14 16.14 27.06 -36.97
C ALA A 14 16.88 27.11 -38.30
N ALA A 15 16.54 28.08 -39.18
CA ALA A 15 17.26 28.29 -40.44
C ALA A 15 18.64 28.93 -40.26
N GLY A 16 18.82 29.77 -39.24
CA GLY A 16 20.11 30.40 -38.95
C GLY A 16 21.11 29.48 -38.24
N MET A 17 20.65 28.58 -37.36
CA MET A 17 21.55 27.66 -36.68
C MET A 17 22.02 26.48 -37.54
N ILE A 18 21.25 26.06 -38.54
CA ILE A 18 21.73 25.10 -39.54
C ILE A 18 22.90 25.67 -40.35
N MET A 19 22.97 26.99 -40.56
CA MET A 19 24.03 27.61 -41.32
C MET A 19 25.25 28.07 -40.50
N THR A 20 25.12 28.32 -39.20
CA THR A 20 26.23 28.90 -38.40
C THR A 20 27.02 27.91 -37.56
N SER A 21 26.53 26.69 -37.34
CA SER A 21 27.30 25.62 -36.67
C SER A 21 28.25 24.87 -37.63
N VAL A 22 28.36 25.31 -38.86
CA VAL A 22 29.02 24.64 -39.97
C VAL A 22 30.46 25.18 -40.19
N GLY A 23 31.23 25.30 -39.14
CA GLY A 23 32.60 25.81 -39.25
C GLY A 23 33.61 25.08 -38.38
N GLY A 24 34.04 23.86 -38.78
CA GLY A 24 35.10 23.13 -38.08
C GLY A 24 35.34 21.71 -38.63
N PRO A 25 36.36 20.99 -38.16
CA PRO A 25 36.75 19.70 -38.69
C PRO A 25 35.71 18.56 -38.60
N ALA A 26 34.54 18.84 -38.01
CA ALA A 26 33.41 17.89 -37.95
C ALA A 26 32.76 17.60 -39.32
N PHE A 27 32.94 18.46 -40.31
CA PHE A 27 32.34 18.31 -41.67
C PHE A 27 32.91 17.14 -42.46
N ALA A 28 34.23 16.90 -42.37
CA ALA A 28 34.87 15.84 -43.14
C ALA A 28 34.40 14.44 -42.77
N GLN A 29 33.87 14.25 -41.57
CA GLN A 29 33.43 12.93 -41.06
C GLN A 29 31.95 12.63 -41.34
N SER A 30 31.08 13.63 -41.56
CA SER A 30 29.68 13.43 -41.91
C SER A 30 29.46 12.88 -43.30
N ALA A 31 30.46 12.94 -44.18
CA ALA A 31 30.44 12.37 -45.53
C ALA A 31 30.22 10.82 -45.54
N ILE A 32 30.35 10.13 -44.42
CA ILE A 32 30.06 8.70 -44.33
C ILE A 32 28.59 8.39 -44.64
N TRP A 33 27.70 9.35 -44.49
CA TRP A 33 26.27 9.21 -44.77
C TRP A 33 25.87 9.57 -46.20
N ASP A 34 26.73 10.22 -46.94
CA ASP A 34 26.41 10.77 -48.28
C ASP A 34 25.98 9.68 -49.27
N ALA A 35 26.60 8.49 -49.18
CA ALA A 35 26.26 7.36 -50.05
C ALA A 35 24.87 6.78 -49.78
N ALA A 36 24.43 6.78 -48.52
CA ALA A 36 23.14 6.26 -48.13
C ALA A 36 21.99 7.25 -48.38
N LEU A 37 22.31 8.54 -48.41
CA LEU A 37 21.34 9.63 -48.49
C LEU A 37 21.16 10.16 -49.94
N SER A 38 22.25 10.19 -50.75
CA SER A 38 22.21 10.79 -52.06
C SER A 38 21.24 10.10 -53.02
N ASN A 39 20.33 10.88 -53.59
CA ASN A 39 19.35 10.41 -54.57
C ASN A 39 18.53 9.20 -54.13
N SER A 40 18.26 9.12 -52.83
CA SER A 40 17.56 8.01 -52.20
C SER A 40 16.06 8.30 -52.01
N HIS A 41 15.26 7.23 -51.96
CA HIS A 41 13.84 7.28 -51.68
C HIS A 41 13.52 6.51 -50.41
N TRP A 42 12.63 7.06 -49.60
CA TRP A 42 12.29 6.53 -48.30
C TRP A 42 10.78 6.47 -48.12
N TYR A 43 10.29 5.49 -47.38
CA TYR A 43 8.87 5.30 -47.06
C TYR A 43 8.65 4.87 -45.62
N VAL A 44 7.45 5.00 -45.10
CA VAL A 44 7.02 4.54 -43.79
C VAL A 44 6.52 3.10 -43.89
N PRO A 45 7.23 2.10 -43.35
CA PRO A 45 6.81 0.70 -43.44
C PRO A 45 5.57 0.39 -42.60
N ILE A 46 5.34 1.13 -41.50
CA ILE A 46 4.11 1.04 -40.70
C ILE A 46 3.28 2.30 -40.97
N PRO A 47 2.29 2.26 -41.89
CA PRO A 47 1.67 3.45 -42.44
C PRO A 47 0.58 4.04 -41.54
N GLN A 48 0.95 4.39 -40.31
CA GLN A 48 0.10 5.05 -39.32
C GLN A 48 0.88 6.00 -38.43
N LEU A 49 0.20 7.00 -37.87
CA LEU A 49 0.71 7.87 -36.81
C LEU A 49 -0.35 8.13 -35.74
N LEU A 50 0.07 8.55 -34.57
CA LEU A 50 -0.82 9.12 -33.54
C LEU A 50 -0.69 10.63 -33.54
N ALA A 51 -1.80 11.32 -33.79
CA ALA A 51 -1.88 12.76 -33.73
C ALA A 51 -2.49 13.21 -32.40
N TYR A 52 -1.92 14.23 -31.80
CA TYR A 52 -2.40 14.84 -30.58
C TYR A 52 -2.80 16.27 -30.82
N ALA A 53 -4.02 16.64 -30.47
CA ALA A 53 -4.34 18.03 -30.20
C ALA A 53 -3.68 18.38 -28.86
N ALA A 54 -2.64 19.19 -28.88
CA ALA A 54 -2.06 19.74 -27.66
C ALA A 54 -2.62 21.14 -27.41
N PRO A 55 -3.71 21.27 -26.64
CA PRO A 55 -3.95 22.54 -25.95
C PRO A 55 -2.78 22.74 -24.98
N ALA A 56 -2.60 23.93 -24.47
CA ALA A 56 -1.51 24.29 -23.55
C ALA A 56 -1.37 23.38 -22.30
N THR A 57 -2.19 22.36 -22.14
CA THR A 57 -2.36 21.44 -21.02
C THR A 57 -1.76 20.04 -21.23
N GLY A 58 -1.22 19.71 -22.43
CA GLY A 58 -0.53 18.42 -22.62
C GLY A 58 -1.19 17.47 -23.62
N PHE A 59 -0.60 16.28 -23.75
CA PHE A 59 -1.06 15.22 -24.65
C PHE A 59 -2.24 14.47 -24.02
N SER A 60 -3.42 14.58 -24.61
CA SER A 60 -4.60 13.84 -24.18
C SER A 60 -5.42 13.39 -25.39
N ASN A 61 -5.94 12.17 -25.34
CA ASN A 61 -6.80 11.59 -26.38
C ASN A 61 -6.17 11.59 -27.77
N PRO A 62 -5.18 10.73 -28.05
CA PRO A 62 -4.59 10.62 -29.37
C PRO A 62 -5.61 10.18 -30.41
N ILE A 63 -5.46 10.70 -31.61
CA ILE A 63 -6.23 10.29 -32.79
C ILE A 63 -5.31 9.45 -33.67
N ALA A 64 -5.70 8.22 -33.96
CA ALA A 64 -5.00 7.38 -34.92
C ALA A 64 -5.29 7.86 -36.35
N ILE A 65 -4.23 8.11 -37.11
CA ILE A 65 -4.26 8.59 -38.49
C ILE A 65 -3.45 7.60 -39.33
N GLY A 66 -3.99 7.21 -40.47
CA GLY A 66 -3.21 6.50 -41.49
C GLY A 66 -2.20 7.49 -42.08
N ASP A 67 -0.91 7.09 -42.18
CA ASP A 67 0.15 7.91 -42.76
C ASP A 67 1.04 7.08 -43.67
N GLN A 68 1.17 7.51 -44.91
CA GLN A 68 2.23 7.05 -45.80
C GLN A 68 3.00 8.26 -46.31
N THR A 69 4.11 8.52 -45.69
CA THR A 69 5.01 9.60 -46.09
C THR A 69 6.15 9.05 -46.93
N LEU A 70 6.34 9.66 -48.07
CA LEU A 70 7.40 9.35 -49.04
C LEU A 70 8.41 10.48 -49.10
N TRP A 71 9.69 10.18 -48.99
CA TRP A 71 10.75 11.16 -49.20
C TRP A 71 11.55 10.84 -50.44
N SER A 72 11.90 11.87 -51.18
CA SER A 72 12.86 11.82 -52.28
C SER A 72 13.97 12.79 -51.94
N LEU A 73 15.14 12.27 -51.63
CA LEU A 73 16.31 13.08 -51.27
C LEU A 73 17.16 13.35 -52.49
N GLY A 74 17.71 14.57 -52.58
CA GLY A 74 18.70 14.95 -53.57
C GLY A 74 20.10 14.50 -53.21
N THR A 75 21.12 15.13 -53.82
CA THR A 75 22.52 14.85 -53.51
C THR A 75 22.83 15.29 -52.08
N ALA A 76 23.46 14.40 -51.30
CA ALA A 76 23.96 14.70 -49.97
C ALA A 76 25.44 15.10 -50.06
N THR A 77 25.85 16.08 -49.24
CA THR A 77 27.26 16.52 -49.14
C THR A 77 27.60 16.78 -47.69
N ASN A 78 28.58 16.08 -47.18
CA ASN A 78 28.99 16.16 -45.77
C ASN A 78 27.82 15.98 -44.77
N GLY A 79 26.90 15.06 -45.08
CA GLY A 79 25.70 14.78 -44.27
C GLY A 79 24.53 15.74 -44.47
N ALA A 80 24.74 16.85 -45.14
CA ALA A 80 23.66 17.81 -45.47
C ALA A 80 22.96 17.42 -46.78
N PHE A 81 21.63 17.47 -46.77
CA PHE A 81 20.81 17.13 -47.94
C PHE A 81 19.55 17.99 -48.03
N THR A 82 19.00 18.05 -49.23
CA THR A 82 17.67 18.61 -49.47
C THR A 82 16.80 17.57 -50.16
N GLY A 83 15.51 17.75 -50.16
CA GLY A 83 14.61 16.79 -50.78
C GLY A 83 13.17 17.26 -50.81
N PHE A 84 12.29 16.32 -51.09
CA PHE A 84 10.86 16.52 -51.18
C PHE A 84 10.14 15.43 -50.39
N SER A 85 9.10 15.81 -49.63
CA SER A 85 8.22 14.93 -48.90
C SER A 85 6.80 15.02 -49.45
N SER A 86 6.15 13.85 -49.59
CA SER A 86 4.72 13.77 -49.92
C SER A 86 4.08 12.85 -48.88
N ALA A 87 3.29 13.42 -47.98
CA ALA A 87 2.59 12.70 -46.91
C ALA A 87 1.13 12.47 -47.30
N GLN A 88 0.71 11.23 -47.42
CA GLN A 88 -0.69 10.86 -47.58
C GLN A 88 -1.27 10.50 -46.20
N LEU A 89 -2.20 11.33 -45.72
CA LEU A 89 -2.85 11.19 -44.43
C LEU A 89 -4.29 10.72 -44.62
N ALA A 90 -4.71 9.72 -43.84
CA ALA A 90 -6.08 9.19 -43.84
C ALA A 90 -6.71 9.31 -42.44
N ILE A 91 -7.74 10.16 -42.33
CA ILE A 91 -8.52 10.38 -41.12
C ILE A 91 -9.96 9.88 -41.38
N GLY A 92 -10.27 8.68 -40.92
CA GLY A 92 -11.53 8.02 -41.26
C GLY A 92 -11.67 7.87 -42.80
N PRO A 93 -12.77 8.33 -43.42
CA PRO A 93 -12.96 8.22 -44.88
C PRO A 93 -12.25 9.35 -45.66
N VAL A 94 -11.62 10.30 -45.01
CA VAL A 94 -10.99 11.48 -45.66
C VAL A 94 -9.51 11.22 -45.82
N SER A 95 -9.01 11.38 -47.05
CA SER A 95 -7.59 11.35 -47.34
C SER A 95 -7.11 12.76 -47.74
N HIS A 96 -5.95 13.14 -47.21
CA HIS A 96 -5.31 14.43 -47.50
C HIS A 96 -3.85 14.18 -47.89
N THR A 97 -3.36 14.95 -48.87
CA THR A 97 -1.94 14.87 -49.26
C THR A 97 -1.28 16.19 -48.93
N GLU A 98 -0.20 16.15 -48.18
CA GLU A 98 0.62 17.30 -47.85
C GLU A 98 2.01 17.14 -48.47
N ASN A 99 2.43 18.18 -49.21
CA ASN A 99 3.75 18.22 -49.85
C ASN A 99 4.64 19.23 -49.15
N SER A 100 5.88 18.83 -48.87
CA SER A 100 6.86 19.69 -48.20
C SER A 100 8.23 19.59 -48.86
N THR A 101 8.98 20.68 -48.85
CA THR A 101 10.41 20.63 -49.10
C THR A 101 11.16 20.16 -47.83
N ILE A 102 12.22 19.40 -48.01
CA ILE A 102 13.07 18.87 -46.94
C ILE A 102 14.39 19.60 -46.94
N GLN A 103 14.85 20.01 -45.75
CA GLN A 103 16.24 20.32 -45.46
C GLN A 103 16.68 19.46 -44.28
N GLY A 104 17.76 18.70 -44.42
CA GLY A 104 18.22 17.77 -43.40
C GLY A 104 19.74 17.72 -43.28
N PHE A 105 20.16 17.25 -42.12
CA PHE A 105 21.53 17.03 -41.78
C PHE A 105 21.66 15.76 -40.94
N VAL A 106 22.65 14.91 -41.23
CA VAL A 106 23.05 13.76 -40.43
C VAL A 106 24.46 13.99 -39.89
N ALA A 107 24.58 14.07 -38.58
CA ALA A 107 25.86 14.20 -37.90
C ALA A 107 26.69 12.91 -38.01
N THR A 108 27.96 12.98 -37.72
CA THR A 108 28.87 11.83 -37.70
C THR A 108 28.37 10.69 -36.82
N SER A 109 27.72 11.03 -35.70
CA SER A 109 27.09 10.09 -34.78
C SER A 109 25.90 9.34 -35.36
N GLY A 110 25.43 9.73 -36.56
CA GLY A 110 24.16 9.28 -37.17
C GLY A 110 22.92 10.01 -36.64
N GLN A 111 23.08 11.03 -35.81
CA GLN A 111 21.96 11.86 -35.39
C GLN A 111 21.42 12.66 -36.57
N ILE A 112 20.08 12.67 -36.73
CA ILE A 112 19.37 13.31 -37.82
C ILE A 112 18.61 14.53 -37.31
N THR A 113 18.71 15.64 -38.04
CA THR A 113 17.83 16.79 -37.86
C THR A 113 17.26 17.15 -39.24
N MET A 114 15.92 17.30 -39.33
CA MET A 114 15.24 17.63 -40.57
C MET A 114 14.19 18.72 -40.33
N VAL A 115 13.97 19.55 -41.34
CA VAL A 115 12.88 20.52 -41.39
C VAL A 115 12.08 20.28 -42.67
N PHE A 116 10.78 20.15 -42.51
CA PHE A 116 9.81 19.99 -43.58
C PHE A 116 9.01 21.29 -43.69
N ALA A 117 9.17 22.03 -44.78
CA ALA A 117 8.46 23.24 -45.03
C ALA A 117 7.32 23.00 -46.06
N PRO A 118 6.03 23.13 -45.65
CA PRO A 118 4.89 22.88 -46.54
C PRO A 118 4.95 23.77 -47.79
N VAL A 119 4.75 23.18 -48.99
CA VAL A 119 4.80 23.88 -50.28
C VAL A 119 3.68 24.92 -50.38
N GLY A 120 2.53 24.66 -49.77
CA GLY A 120 1.39 25.59 -49.74
C GLY A 120 1.48 26.69 -48.68
N GLY A 121 2.58 26.75 -47.95
CA GLY A 121 2.70 27.59 -46.76
C GLY A 121 2.04 26.93 -45.54
N GLY A 122 2.49 27.28 -44.36
CA GLY A 122 1.99 26.67 -43.10
C GLY A 122 3.10 26.55 -42.07
N THR A 123 2.84 25.76 -41.03
CA THR A 123 3.81 25.51 -39.97
C THR A 123 4.79 24.41 -40.36
N PRO A 124 6.09 24.65 -40.31
CA PRO A 124 7.08 23.62 -40.58
C PRO A 124 6.97 22.47 -39.58
N THR A 125 7.29 21.27 -40.05
CA THR A 125 7.52 20.09 -39.19
C THR A 125 9.02 19.92 -38.96
N VAL A 126 9.43 19.68 -37.73
CA VAL A 126 10.81 19.36 -37.38
C VAL A 126 10.89 17.87 -37.10
N GLY A 127 11.84 17.19 -37.73
CA GLY A 127 12.17 15.79 -37.49
C GLY A 127 13.50 15.65 -36.73
N LEU A 128 13.50 14.87 -35.67
CA LEU A 128 14.70 14.47 -34.94
C LEU A 128 14.81 12.97 -34.97
N GLY A 129 16.03 12.43 -35.09
CA GLY A 129 16.19 10.98 -35.16
C GLY A 129 17.62 10.52 -35.22
N GLN A 130 17.75 9.26 -35.63
CA GLN A 130 19.02 8.57 -35.69
C GLN A 130 19.07 7.62 -36.88
N MET A 131 20.22 7.59 -37.57
CA MET A 131 20.52 6.51 -38.52
C MET A 131 20.74 5.20 -37.81
N ARG A 132 20.10 4.14 -38.27
CA ARG A 132 20.20 2.78 -37.70
C ARG A 132 20.49 1.76 -38.80
N LEU A 133 21.39 0.83 -38.49
CA LEU A 133 21.64 -0.32 -39.34
C LEU A 133 20.77 -1.49 -38.84
N ILE A 134 19.71 -1.80 -39.57
CA ILE A 134 18.77 -2.86 -39.21
C ILE A 134 18.77 -3.90 -40.33
N ASN A 135 19.12 -5.13 -40.01
CA ASN A 135 19.23 -6.23 -40.98
C ASN A 135 20.13 -5.89 -42.21
N GLY A 136 21.20 -5.13 -41.97
CA GLY A 136 22.10 -4.71 -43.02
C GLY A 136 21.63 -3.53 -43.89
N VAL A 137 20.48 -2.94 -43.58
CA VAL A 137 19.92 -1.78 -44.26
C VAL A 137 19.94 -0.57 -43.34
N TRP A 138 20.44 0.56 -43.81
CA TRP A 138 20.35 1.83 -43.08
C TRP A 138 18.90 2.32 -43.10
N GLN A 139 18.37 2.61 -41.93
CA GLN A 139 17.04 3.17 -41.72
C GLN A 139 17.13 4.48 -40.95
N MET A 140 16.16 5.36 -41.13
CA MET A 140 16.03 6.56 -40.35
C MET A 140 14.93 6.37 -39.31
N GLU A 141 15.28 6.38 -38.06
CA GLU A 141 14.36 6.37 -36.95
C GLU A 141 14.09 7.82 -36.54
N MET A 142 12.90 8.31 -36.81
CA MET A 142 12.57 9.73 -36.74
C MET A 142 11.40 9.97 -35.81
N GLN A 143 11.46 11.05 -35.06
CA GLN A 143 10.32 11.67 -34.43
C GLN A 143 10.03 13.00 -35.07
N MET A 144 8.79 13.20 -35.48
CA MET A 144 8.32 14.36 -36.18
C MET A 144 7.46 15.23 -35.29
N ILE A 145 7.68 16.53 -35.27
CA ILE A 145 6.91 17.47 -34.46
C ILE A 145 6.42 18.59 -35.37
N THR A 146 5.10 18.69 -35.51
CA THR A 146 4.44 19.80 -36.20
C THR A 146 3.75 20.66 -35.16
N GLY A 147 4.10 21.95 -35.09
CA GLY A 147 3.57 22.83 -34.05
C GLY A 147 2.63 23.88 -34.57
N GLN A 148 1.44 23.97 -34.00
CA GLN A 148 0.67 25.18 -33.66
C GLN A 148 -0.51 24.87 -32.73
N SER A 149 -1.53 24.16 -33.19
CA SER A 149 -2.66 23.70 -32.40
C SER A 149 -2.73 22.17 -32.28
N LEU A 150 -2.01 21.50 -33.16
CA LEU A 150 -1.87 20.07 -33.21
C LEU A 150 -0.39 19.73 -33.09
N LEU A 151 0.03 19.13 -31.97
CA LEU A 151 1.34 18.56 -31.84
C LEU A 151 1.24 17.13 -32.36
N ILE A 152 1.73 16.93 -33.59
CA ILE A 152 1.83 15.59 -34.15
C ILE A 152 3.15 15.03 -33.67
N ALA A 153 3.09 14.08 -32.73
CA ALA A 153 4.24 13.27 -32.45
C ALA A 153 4.07 11.98 -33.28
N HIS A 154 4.96 11.83 -34.18
CA HIS A 154 4.97 10.74 -35.12
C HIS A 154 6.30 10.04 -35.02
N TRP A 155 6.26 8.76 -34.74
CA TRP A 155 7.43 7.94 -34.89
C TRP A 155 7.44 7.36 -36.30
N ALA A 156 8.40 7.82 -37.12
CA ALA A 156 8.59 7.31 -38.47
C ALA A 156 9.83 6.43 -38.53
N TYR A 157 9.61 5.19 -38.83
CA TYR A 157 10.61 4.29 -39.35
C TYR A 157 10.67 4.51 -40.86
N MET A 158 11.66 5.26 -41.30
CA MET A 158 11.84 5.48 -42.74
C MET A 158 12.79 4.42 -43.27
N THR A 159 12.30 3.59 -44.16
CA THR A 159 13.07 2.55 -44.84
C THR A 159 13.35 2.97 -46.27
N PRO A 160 14.58 2.80 -46.78
CA PRO A 160 14.88 3.12 -48.18
C PRO A 160 14.21 2.12 -49.12
N TYR A 161 13.76 2.59 -50.27
CA TYR A 161 13.19 1.76 -51.32
C TYR A 161 13.58 2.23 -52.73
N ASN A 162 13.40 1.31 -53.69
CA ASN A 162 13.56 1.64 -55.08
C ASN A 162 12.18 1.80 -55.72
N PRO A 163 11.77 3.01 -56.19
CA PRO A 163 10.45 3.26 -56.74
C PRO A 163 10.17 2.52 -58.06
N ALA A 164 11.22 2.00 -58.74
CA ALA A 164 11.04 1.18 -59.95
C ALA A 164 10.62 -0.27 -59.64
N THR A 165 10.86 -0.76 -58.43
CA THR A 165 10.64 -2.18 -58.07
C THR A 165 9.72 -2.39 -56.87
N PHE A 166 9.37 -1.33 -56.13
CA PHE A 166 8.57 -1.40 -54.93
C PHE A 166 7.55 -0.27 -54.84
N SER A 167 6.31 -0.65 -54.47
CA SER A 167 5.22 0.28 -54.18
C SER A 167 4.98 0.33 -52.68
N PRO A 168 5.17 1.47 -52.01
CA PRO A 168 4.86 1.63 -50.57
C PRO A 168 3.41 1.31 -50.26
N PRO A 169 3.12 0.77 -49.06
CA PRO A 169 1.76 0.51 -48.62
C PRO A 169 0.92 1.78 -48.53
N VAL A 170 -0.39 1.68 -48.75
CA VAL A 170 -1.31 2.82 -48.60
C VAL A 170 -1.54 3.15 -47.12
N PRO A 171 -1.90 4.39 -46.76
CA PRO A 171 -2.24 4.74 -45.39
C PRO A 171 -3.32 3.85 -44.80
N GLN A 172 -3.09 3.38 -43.59
CA GLN A 172 -4.05 2.54 -42.84
C GLN A 172 -4.42 3.29 -41.55
N PRO A 173 -5.70 3.58 -41.29
CA PRO A 173 -6.09 4.37 -40.12
C PRO A 173 -5.77 3.71 -38.78
N ILE A 174 -5.77 2.39 -38.70
CA ILE A 174 -5.32 1.61 -37.54
C ILE A 174 -4.88 0.23 -38.04
N LEU A 175 -3.66 -0.16 -37.78
CA LEU A 175 -3.21 -1.55 -37.90
C LEU A 175 -3.46 -2.28 -36.59
N ALA A 176 -3.84 -3.57 -36.67
CA ALA A 176 -3.90 -4.44 -35.52
C ALA A 176 -2.50 -4.48 -34.85
N ASN A 177 -2.48 -4.41 -33.55
CA ASN A 177 -1.37 -4.41 -32.61
C ASN A 177 -0.02 -4.89 -33.20
N SER A 178 0.69 -4.02 -33.90
CA SER A 178 1.89 -4.33 -34.67
C SER A 178 3.15 -4.50 -33.80
N VAL A 179 3.09 -4.10 -32.53
CA VAL A 179 4.19 -4.18 -31.55
C VAL A 179 3.63 -4.69 -30.20
N PRO A 180 3.23 -5.98 -30.14
CA PRO A 180 2.61 -6.55 -28.93
C PRO A 180 3.58 -6.72 -27.77
N GLU A 181 4.90 -6.77 -28.02
CA GLU A 181 5.94 -7.05 -27.04
C GLU A 181 5.93 -6.06 -25.88
N TRP A 182 5.53 -4.81 -26.12
CA TRP A 182 5.51 -3.74 -25.13
C TRP A 182 4.10 -3.35 -24.66
N ALA A 183 3.06 -4.10 -25.06
CA ALA A 183 1.67 -3.80 -24.68
C ALA A 183 1.42 -3.84 -23.16
N TRP A 184 2.22 -4.58 -22.43
CA TRP A 184 2.21 -4.64 -20.96
C TRP A 184 2.56 -3.32 -20.29
N THR A 185 3.16 -2.35 -20.99
CA THR A 185 3.51 -1.04 -20.44
C THR A 185 2.28 -0.18 -20.11
N SER A 186 1.11 -0.44 -20.69
CA SER A 186 -0.13 0.25 -20.37
C SER A 186 -0.48 0.11 -18.88
N GLY A 187 -0.79 1.23 -18.22
CA GLY A 187 -1.12 1.29 -16.80
C GLY A 187 0.07 1.19 -15.85
N THR A 188 1.30 1.11 -16.36
CA THR A 188 2.50 0.95 -15.55
C THR A 188 3.05 2.27 -15.03
N ARG A 189 3.78 2.18 -13.92
CA ARG A 189 4.47 3.31 -13.27
C ARG A 189 5.97 3.21 -13.45
N TRP A 190 6.61 4.36 -13.64
CA TRP A 190 8.03 4.44 -13.91
C TRP A 190 8.70 5.53 -13.07
N ARG A 191 9.92 5.29 -12.66
CA ARG A 191 10.83 6.30 -12.13
C ARG A 191 11.72 6.81 -13.25
N ILE A 192 11.99 8.09 -13.26
CA ILE A 192 12.89 8.75 -14.21
C ILE A 192 13.95 9.53 -13.45
N ALA A 193 15.16 9.03 -13.42
CA ALA A 193 16.32 9.70 -12.84
C ALA A 193 17.04 10.47 -13.96
N SER A 194 16.90 11.78 -13.99
CA SER A 194 17.55 12.66 -14.97
C SER A 194 17.96 13.98 -14.32
N PRO A 195 19.22 14.08 -13.86
CA PRO A 195 19.73 15.34 -13.30
C PRO A 195 19.66 16.52 -14.29
N SER A 196 19.82 16.26 -15.59
CA SER A 196 19.74 17.30 -16.63
C SER A 196 18.31 17.86 -16.81
N MET A 197 17.27 17.01 -16.70
CA MET A 197 15.87 17.46 -16.79
C MET A 197 15.38 18.15 -15.53
N PHE A 198 15.78 17.65 -14.37
CA PHE A 198 15.16 18.05 -13.10
C PHE A 198 16.03 18.94 -12.24
N GLY A 199 17.33 19.10 -12.57
CA GLY A 199 18.29 19.84 -11.74
C GLY A 199 18.57 19.20 -10.37
N THR A 200 18.18 17.95 -10.18
CA THR A 200 18.35 17.18 -8.93
C THR A 200 18.59 15.72 -9.24
N ALA A 201 19.29 15.02 -8.33
CA ALA A 201 19.47 13.57 -8.39
C ALA A 201 18.21 12.78 -7.98
N THR A 202 17.25 13.42 -7.33
CA THR A 202 15.98 12.76 -6.93
C THR A 202 15.19 12.40 -8.18
N PRO A 203 14.70 11.17 -8.32
CA PRO A 203 13.92 10.76 -9.48
C PRO A 203 12.56 11.47 -9.54
N GLY A 204 12.13 11.82 -10.76
CA GLY A 204 10.73 12.06 -11.09
C GLY A 204 9.99 10.74 -11.30
N ARG A 205 8.69 10.84 -11.57
CA ARG A 205 7.82 9.70 -11.80
C ARG A 205 6.90 9.93 -12.97
N PHE A 206 6.50 8.88 -13.67
CA PHE A 206 5.42 8.96 -14.64
C PHE A 206 4.59 7.67 -14.67
N VAL A 207 3.39 7.81 -15.21
CA VAL A 207 2.45 6.74 -15.47
C VAL A 207 2.22 6.68 -16.97
N VAL A 208 2.37 5.51 -17.56
CA VAL A 208 1.90 5.23 -18.92
C VAL A 208 0.40 5.01 -18.85
N SER A 209 -0.37 5.97 -19.33
CA SER A 209 -1.84 5.90 -19.25
C SER A 209 -2.40 4.85 -20.19
N ASP A 210 -1.78 4.72 -21.37
CA ASP A 210 -2.18 3.70 -22.35
C ASP A 210 -1.07 3.43 -23.37
N TYR A 211 -1.24 2.34 -24.11
CA TYR A 211 -0.35 1.86 -25.16
C TYR A 211 -1.13 1.38 -26.37
N GLN A 212 -0.67 1.76 -27.56
CA GLN A 212 -1.24 1.29 -28.81
C GLN A 212 -0.17 1.19 -29.91
N ASN A 213 0.01 0.01 -30.47
CA ASN A 213 0.85 -0.24 -31.67
C ASN A 213 2.28 0.33 -31.58
N GLY A 214 2.93 0.21 -30.44
CA GLY A 214 4.26 0.76 -30.23
C GLY A 214 4.28 2.19 -29.70
N TYR A 215 3.13 2.86 -29.60
CA TYR A 215 3.02 4.18 -28.99
C TYR A 215 2.53 4.08 -27.57
N PHE A 216 3.07 4.89 -26.70
CA PHE A 216 2.62 5.03 -25.32
C PHE A 216 2.55 6.51 -24.93
N TRP A 217 1.61 6.85 -24.07
CA TRP A 217 1.42 8.21 -23.57
C TRP A 217 1.04 8.20 -22.11
N GLY A 218 1.20 9.35 -21.47
CA GLY A 218 0.92 9.44 -20.06
C GLY A 218 1.25 10.78 -19.45
N SER A 219 1.35 10.78 -18.13
CA SER A 219 1.64 11.96 -17.32
C SER A 219 2.75 11.67 -16.33
N GLY A 220 3.51 12.68 -15.98
CA GLY A 220 4.57 12.58 -15.01
C GLY A 220 4.65 13.79 -14.09
N ALA A 221 5.39 13.62 -13.01
CA ALA A 221 5.70 14.67 -12.05
C ALA A 221 7.20 14.68 -11.80
N ALA A 222 7.79 15.88 -11.90
CA ALA A 222 9.16 16.10 -11.45
C ALA A 222 9.25 15.97 -9.93
N PRO A 223 10.45 15.70 -9.37
CA PRO A 223 10.66 15.73 -7.93
C PRO A 223 10.28 17.10 -7.37
N SER A 224 9.82 17.15 -6.12
CA SER A 224 9.37 18.39 -5.47
C SER A 224 10.44 19.48 -5.39
N ALA A 225 11.72 19.09 -5.39
CA ALA A 225 12.86 20.01 -5.41
C ALA A 225 13.14 20.58 -6.81
N SER A 226 12.49 20.11 -7.88
CA SER A 226 12.70 20.55 -9.25
C SER A 226 11.77 21.68 -9.62
N SER A 227 12.28 22.65 -10.40
CA SER A 227 11.46 23.70 -11.02
C SER A 227 10.68 23.21 -12.24
N ALA A 228 10.97 22.01 -12.77
CA ALA A 228 10.34 21.48 -13.98
C ALA A 228 8.82 21.27 -13.84
N GLY A 229 8.33 20.88 -12.66
CA GLY A 229 6.91 20.67 -12.42
C GLY A 229 6.36 19.38 -13.06
N ASN A 230 5.04 19.34 -13.27
CA ASN A 230 4.40 18.22 -13.93
C ASN A 230 4.65 18.26 -15.45
N PHE A 231 4.67 17.09 -16.06
CA PHE A 231 4.84 16.94 -17.50
C PHE A 231 3.88 15.91 -18.07
N THR A 232 3.63 16.01 -19.36
CA THR A 232 2.99 14.96 -20.13
C THR A 232 4.03 14.29 -21.00
N LEU A 233 3.81 13.03 -21.35
CA LEU A 233 4.72 12.28 -22.20
C LEU A 233 3.98 11.60 -23.34
N LEU A 234 4.67 11.51 -24.46
CA LEU A 234 4.30 10.71 -25.59
C LEU A 234 5.54 10.04 -26.15
N GLY A 235 5.48 8.75 -26.35
CA GLY A 235 6.59 7.99 -26.84
C GLY A 235 6.21 6.90 -27.82
N SER A 236 7.25 6.29 -28.35
CA SER A 236 7.18 5.09 -29.16
C SER A 236 8.28 4.11 -28.78
N VAL A 237 8.01 2.83 -28.96
CA VAL A 237 8.96 1.75 -28.73
C VAL A 237 8.87 0.76 -29.90
N THR A 238 10.04 0.36 -30.42
CA THR A 238 10.11 -0.66 -31.47
C THR A 238 10.04 -2.06 -30.87
N PRO A 239 9.79 -3.12 -31.66
CA PRO A 239 9.85 -4.50 -31.17
C PRO A 239 11.20 -4.83 -30.48
N GLU A 240 12.31 -4.26 -30.97
CA GLU A 240 13.66 -4.46 -30.41
C GLU A 240 13.93 -3.60 -29.17
N GLY A 241 12.93 -2.82 -28.69
CA GLY A 241 13.05 -1.99 -27.49
C GLY A 241 13.71 -0.63 -27.69
N ARG A 242 13.82 -0.12 -28.92
CA ARG A 242 14.26 1.28 -29.11
C ARG A 242 13.15 2.22 -28.71
N VAL A 243 13.49 3.19 -27.87
CA VAL A 243 12.55 4.12 -27.28
C VAL A 243 12.87 5.54 -27.70
N LEU A 244 11.84 6.23 -28.16
CA LEU A 244 11.88 7.66 -28.39
C LEU A 244 10.63 8.27 -27.76
N PHE A 245 10.78 9.21 -26.82
CA PHE A 245 9.62 9.88 -26.26
C PHE A 245 9.91 11.33 -25.91
N ASN A 246 8.85 12.12 -25.95
CA ASN A 246 8.88 13.53 -25.63
C ASN A 246 8.18 13.77 -24.32
N THR A 247 8.74 14.64 -23.53
CA THR A 247 8.08 15.22 -22.35
C THR A 247 7.81 16.68 -22.59
N LEU A 248 6.60 17.12 -22.26
CA LEU A 248 6.18 18.51 -22.32
C LEU A 248 5.90 19.02 -20.91
N SER A 249 6.70 19.97 -20.46
CA SER A 249 6.53 20.63 -19.16
C SER A 249 6.60 22.14 -19.32
N ARG A 250 5.60 22.87 -18.84
CA ARG A 250 5.55 24.33 -18.85
C ARG A 250 5.91 24.96 -20.23
N GLY A 251 5.53 24.28 -21.29
CA GLY A 251 5.85 24.72 -22.66
C GLY A 251 7.25 24.37 -23.17
N THR A 252 8.06 23.69 -22.35
CA THR A 252 9.38 23.15 -22.75
C THR A 252 9.23 21.67 -23.15
N LEU A 253 9.64 21.40 -24.37
CA LEU A 253 9.71 20.04 -24.90
C LEU A 253 11.12 19.48 -24.69
N THR A 254 11.23 18.28 -24.14
CA THR A 254 12.48 17.53 -24.06
C THR A 254 12.29 16.19 -24.75
N SER A 255 13.15 15.87 -25.70
CA SER A 255 13.18 14.59 -26.39
C SER A 255 14.15 13.64 -25.71
N LEU A 256 13.75 12.38 -25.53
CA LEU A 256 14.54 11.32 -24.92
C LEU A 256 14.62 10.15 -25.89
N TYR A 257 15.83 9.72 -26.18
CA TYR A 257 16.09 8.67 -27.15
C TYR A 257 17.07 7.64 -26.59
N GLY A 258 16.76 6.35 -26.75
CA GLY A 258 17.64 5.28 -26.29
C GLY A 258 17.04 3.90 -26.47
N ALA A 259 17.27 3.05 -25.48
CA ALA A 259 16.82 1.66 -25.52
C ALA A 259 16.13 1.24 -24.21
N ALA A 260 15.07 0.48 -24.36
CA ALA A 260 14.39 -0.25 -23.30
C ALA A 260 14.89 -1.71 -23.28
N SER A 261 14.95 -2.29 -22.10
CA SER A 261 15.32 -3.69 -21.89
C SER A 261 14.52 -4.27 -20.72
N GLY A 262 14.37 -5.58 -20.67
CA GLY A 262 13.58 -6.28 -19.65
C GLY A 262 12.12 -6.44 -20.05
N ASP A 263 11.31 -6.80 -19.07
CA ASP A 263 9.89 -7.09 -19.22
C ASP A 263 9.07 -6.51 -18.05
N ALA A 264 7.84 -6.92 -17.89
CA ALA A 264 6.95 -6.47 -16.81
C ALA A 264 7.51 -6.73 -15.39
N SER A 265 8.48 -7.62 -15.24
CA SER A 265 9.10 -7.92 -13.95
C SER A 265 10.26 -7.00 -13.57
N GLY A 266 10.79 -6.18 -14.48
CA GLY A 266 11.93 -5.33 -14.17
C GLY A 266 12.52 -4.54 -15.33
N ALA A 267 11.68 -3.95 -16.18
CA ALA A 267 12.15 -3.20 -17.33
C ALA A 267 12.89 -1.91 -16.95
N GLN A 268 13.85 -1.55 -17.78
CA GLN A 268 14.66 -0.33 -17.68
C GLN A 268 14.79 0.31 -19.04
N MET A 269 14.93 1.64 -19.06
CA MET A 269 15.27 2.41 -20.27
C MET A 269 16.45 3.30 -19.96
N LEU A 270 17.46 3.26 -20.82
CA LEU A 270 18.59 4.19 -20.78
C LEU A 270 18.45 5.10 -22.00
N VAL A 271 18.28 6.39 -21.76
CA VAL A 271 18.00 7.37 -22.79
C VAL A 271 18.87 8.61 -22.65
N SER A 272 19.25 9.21 -23.78
CA SER A 272 19.90 10.52 -23.84
C SER A 272 18.86 11.60 -24.03
N THR A 273 19.11 12.81 -23.51
CA THR A 273 18.22 13.97 -23.63
C THR A 273 18.68 14.89 -24.75
N TYR A 274 17.73 15.39 -25.53
CA TYR A 274 17.94 16.31 -26.64
C TYR A 274 17.01 17.51 -26.48
N ASP A 275 17.48 18.67 -26.92
CA ASP A 275 16.65 19.87 -27.07
C ASP A 275 15.86 19.88 -28.39
N LEU A 276 15.05 20.92 -28.62
CA LEU A 276 14.27 21.11 -29.85
C LEU A 276 15.14 21.30 -31.10
N THR A 277 16.41 21.64 -30.93
CA THR A 277 17.33 21.82 -32.07
C THR A 277 18.01 20.52 -32.48
N GLY A 278 17.69 19.40 -31.78
CA GLY A 278 18.34 18.11 -31.99
C GLY A 278 19.76 18.06 -31.46
N SER A 279 20.18 19.10 -30.73
CA SER A 279 21.49 19.08 -30.08
C SER A 279 21.42 18.23 -28.83
N PRO A 280 22.38 17.29 -28.62
CA PRO A 280 22.47 16.56 -27.35
C PRO A 280 22.71 17.61 -26.26
N THR A 281 21.85 17.62 -25.25
CA THR A 281 22.01 18.48 -24.07
C THR A 281 23.14 17.99 -23.15
N GLY A 282 23.82 16.89 -23.52
CA GLY A 282 24.82 16.20 -22.70
C GLY A 282 24.21 15.45 -21.51
N GLY A 283 22.86 15.42 -21.43
CA GLY A 283 22.13 14.77 -20.36
C GLY A 283 21.72 13.33 -20.70
N TRP A 284 21.40 12.61 -19.67
CA TRP A 284 20.86 11.26 -19.76
C TRP A 284 19.73 11.07 -18.73
N ALA A 285 18.90 10.09 -18.96
CA ALA A 285 17.93 9.63 -18.00
C ALA A 285 17.99 8.10 -17.88
N ASN A 286 17.97 7.63 -16.65
CA ASN A 286 17.74 6.23 -16.34
C ASN A 286 16.29 6.09 -15.86
N ILE A 287 15.54 5.25 -16.56
CA ILE A 287 14.12 5.05 -16.32
C ILE A 287 13.94 3.60 -15.90
N SER A 288 13.26 3.37 -14.78
CA SER A 288 13.04 2.04 -14.24
C SER A 288 11.57 1.82 -13.92
N LEU A 289 11.07 0.64 -14.26
CA LEU A 289 9.73 0.19 -13.92
C LEU A 289 9.57 0.14 -12.40
N VAL A 290 8.45 0.65 -11.91
CA VAL A 290 8.03 0.49 -10.51
C VAL A 290 7.16 -0.75 -10.41
N GLN A 291 7.61 -1.74 -9.66
CA GLN A 291 6.83 -2.94 -9.42
C GLN A 291 5.55 -2.62 -8.64
N PRO A 292 4.43 -3.29 -8.94
CA PRO A 292 3.21 -3.17 -8.14
C PRO A 292 3.49 -3.48 -6.67
N TYR A 293 3.03 -2.61 -5.78
CA TYR A 293 3.25 -2.79 -4.34
C TYR A 293 2.72 -4.13 -3.84
N ALA A 294 1.56 -4.56 -4.35
CA ALA A 294 0.97 -5.84 -3.99
C ALA A 294 1.86 -7.04 -4.37
N GLU A 295 2.54 -7.00 -5.52
CA GLU A 295 3.48 -8.04 -5.95
C GLU A 295 4.71 -8.07 -5.05
N VAL A 296 5.27 -6.90 -4.73
CA VAL A 296 6.40 -6.80 -3.80
C VAL A 296 6.04 -7.36 -2.44
N LEU A 297 4.88 -7.00 -1.89
CA LEU A 297 4.42 -7.52 -0.60
C LEU A 297 4.17 -9.03 -0.62
N ALA A 298 3.65 -9.57 -1.71
CA ALA A 298 3.48 -11.02 -1.90
C ALA A 298 4.85 -11.72 -1.84
N GLY A 299 5.86 -11.19 -2.51
CA GLY A 299 7.25 -11.68 -2.46
C GLY A 299 7.88 -11.60 -1.06
N GLN A 300 7.45 -10.65 -0.22
CA GLN A 300 7.88 -10.49 1.17
C GLN A 300 7.01 -11.29 2.17
N ASN A 301 6.06 -12.10 1.70
CA ASN A 301 5.06 -12.83 2.53
C ASN A 301 4.22 -11.92 3.43
N ASN A 302 4.08 -10.64 3.13
CA ASN A 302 3.27 -9.69 3.88
C ASN A 302 1.80 -9.77 3.46
N ARG A 303 1.11 -10.80 3.87
CA ARG A 303 -0.31 -11.06 3.51
C ARG A 303 -1.26 -10.01 4.08
N ALA A 304 -0.97 -9.49 5.27
CA ALA A 304 -1.81 -8.48 5.92
C ALA A 304 -1.88 -7.18 5.11
N GLY A 305 -0.79 -6.81 4.42
CA GLY A 305 -0.67 -5.59 3.64
C GLY A 305 -1.25 -5.66 2.23
N LEU A 306 -1.55 -6.86 1.69
CA LEU A 306 -1.92 -7.02 0.27
C LEU A 306 -3.13 -6.16 -0.14
N GLY A 307 -4.17 -6.10 0.70
CA GLY A 307 -5.36 -5.30 0.42
C GLY A 307 -5.05 -3.81 0.31
N ALA A 308 -4.30 -3.26 1.27
CA ALA A 308 -3.86 -1.87 1.26
C ALA A 308 -2.93 -1.58 0.07
N ALA A 309 -1.96 -2.47 -0.20
CA ALA A 309 -1.05 -2.36 -1.33
C ALA A 309 -1.79 -2.27 -2.67
N ALA A 310 -2.79 -3.13 -2.89
CA ALA A 310 -3.60 -3.12 -4.11
C ALA A 310 -4.40 -1.81 -4.30
N VAL A 311 -4.90 -1.22 -3.21
CA VAL A 311 -5.55 0.10 -3.25
C VAL A 311 -4.54 1.19 -3.56
N LEU A 312 -3.38 1.19 -2.90
CA LEU A 312 -2.30 2.14 -3.15
C LEU A 312 -1.78 2.04 -4.60
N ASP A 313 -1.66 0.83 -5.17
CA ASP A 313 -1.29 0.62 -6.57
C ASP A 313 -2.28 1.30 -7.53
N ARG A 314 -3.59 1.06 -7.34
CA ARG A 314 -4.60 1.70 -8.17
C ARG A 314 -4.56 3.22 -8.07
N MET A 315 -4.42 3.77 -6.86
CA MET A 315 -4.32 5.21 -6.64
C MET A 315 -3.06 5.80 -7.28
N ALA A 316 -1.91 5.15 -7.11
CA ALA A 316 -0.62 5.61 -7.64
C ALA A 316 -0.55 5.58 -9.17
N SER A 317 -1.30 4.67 -9.82
CA SER A 317 -1.35 4.50 -11.28
C SER A 317 -2.31 5.48 -11.98
N THR A 318 -2.90 6.42 -11.25
CA THR A 318 -3.75 7.47 -11.81
C THR A 318 -3.01 8.81 -11.93
N PRO A 319 -3.46 9.75 -12.77
CA PRO A 319 -2.92 11.12 -12.78
C PRO A 319 -2.98 11.80 -11.40
N LEU A 320 -4.00 11.53 -10.59
CA LEU A 320 -4.11 12.03 -9.21
C LEU A 320 -3.02 11.46 -8.29
N GLY A 321 -2.50 10.28 -8.58
CA GLY A 321 -1.35 9.70 -7.89
C GLY A 321 -0.06 10.50 -8.11
N LEU A 322 0.02 11.28 -9.18
CA LEU A 322 1.16 12.15 -9.50
C LEU A 322 1.03 13.56 -8.92
N THR A 323 -0.20 14.09 -8.81
CA THR A 323 -0.46 15.51 -8.51
C THR A 323 -1.38 15.74 -7.30
N GLY A 324 -2.06 14.70 -6.82
CA GLY A 324 -2.97 14.79 -5.68
C GLY A 324 -2.28 14.80 -4.33
N ALA A 325 -3.08 14.80 -3.26
CA ALA A 325 -2.60 14.85 -1.87
C ALA A 325 -1.66 13.68 -1.49
N MET A 326 -1.77 12.54 -2.18
CA MET A 326 -0.93 11.35 -1.97
C MET A 326 0.35 11.34 -2.83
N ALA A 327 0.52 12.28 -3.74
CA ALA A 327 1.69 12.30 -4.63
C ALA A 327 3.04 12.27 -3.90
N PRO A 328 3.26 13.03 -2.80
CA PRO A 328 4.49 12.93 -2.02
C PRO A 328 4.69 11.54 -1.39
N THR A 329 3.61 10.92 -0.94
CA THR A 329 3.64 9.57 -0.37
C THR A 329 4.07 8.55 -1.42
N PHE A 330 3.46 8.57 -2.61
CA PHE A 330 3.84 7.67 -3.69
C PHE A 330 5.26 7.91 -4.18
N ALA A 331 5.74 9.18 -4.17
CA ALA A 331 7.14 9.48 -4.48
C ALA A 331 8.13 8.81 -3.51
N ILE A 332 7.76 8.65 -2.25
CA ILE A 332 8.55 7.91 -1.27
C ILE A 332 8.44 6.41 -1.54
N LEU A 333 7.21 5.86 -1.62
CA LEU A 333 6.97 4.43 -1.77
C LEU A 333 7.64 3.85 -3.02
N ASP A 334 7.56 4.56 -4.16
CA ASP A 334 8.17 4.13 -5.43
C ASP A 334 9.71 4.07 -5.37
N ASN A 335 10.34 4.67 -4.37
CA ASN A 335 11.80 4.69 -4.19
C ASN A 335 12.30 3.74 -3.09
N LEU A 336 11.41 3.05 -2.38
CA LEU A 336 11.80 2.07 -1.37
C LEU A 336 12.23 0.75 -2.02
N ASP A 337 13.15 0.05 -1.38
CA ASP A 337 13.42 -1.36 -1.67
C ASP A 337 12.28 -2.26 -1.14
N ALA A 338 12.29 -3.53 -1.52
CA ALA A 338 11.20 -4.44 -1.20
C ALA A 338 10.94 -4.60 0.32
N PRO A 339 11.94 -4.77 1.20
CA PRO A 339 11.73 -4.83 2.65
C PRO A 339 11.19 -3.51 3.22
N ALA A 340 11.76 -2.36 2.81
CA ALA A 340 11.31 -1.06 3.29
C ALA A 340 9.90 -0.71 2.80
N LEU A 341 9.53 -1.08 1.56
CA LEU A 341 8.19 -0.91 1.03
C LEU A 341 7.18 -1.77 1.80
N SER A 342 7.51 -3.04 2.06
CA SER A 342 6.66 -3.93 2.86
C SER A 342 6.42 -3.36 4.26
N ASN A 343 7.46 -2.84 4.91
CA ASN A 343 7.34 -2.18 6.22
C ASN A 343 6.50 -0.90 6.14
N ALA A 344 6.72 -0.04 5.14
CA ALA A 344 5.96 1.20 4.95
C ALA A 344 4.46 0.93 4.77
N VAL A 345 4.10 -0.07 3.94
CA VAL A 345 2.69 -0.46 3.77
C VAL A 345 2.12 -1.06 5.05
N SER A 346 2.89 -1.85 5.80
CA SER A 346 2.43 -2.38 7.10
C SER A 346 2.06 -1.26 8.08
N GLN A 347 2.76 -0.13 8.06
CA GLN A 347 2.44 1.04 8.89
C GLN A 347 1.10 1.70 8.49
N THR A 348 0.57 1.42 7.29
CA THR A 348 -0.73 1.95 6.85
C THR A 348 -1.93 1.11 7.31
N LEU A 349 -1.71 -0.02 7.98
CA LEU A 349 -2.76 -0.97 8.35
C LEU A 349 -3.41 -0.64 9.70
N PRO A 350 -4.72 -0.92 9.88
CA PRO A 350 -5.42 -0.71 11.15
C PRO A 350 -5.20 -1.89 12.13
N VAL A 351 -3.99 -2.41 12.26
CA VAL A 351 -3.71 -3.67 12.99
C VAL A 351 -4.01 -3.56 14.49
N LEU A 352 -3.77 -2.39 15.10
CA LEU A 352 -4.04 -2.20 16.53
C LEU A 352 -5.53 -2.26 16.88
N ALA A 353 -6.45 -2.07 15.92
CA ALA A 353 -7.87 -2.26 16.17
C ALA A 353 -8.19 -3.73 16.55
N GLY A 354 -7.53 -4.69 15.89
CA GLY A 354 -7.61 -6.11 16.28
C GLY A 354 -7.02 -6.39 17.65
N ALA A 355 -5.91 -5.75 18.00
CA ALA A 355 -5.30 -5.86 19.32
C ALA A 355 -6.21 -5.31 20.43
N ALA A 356 -6.96 -4.21 20.17
CA ALA A 356 -7.93 -3.66 21.12
C ALA A 356 -8.99 -4.68 21.52
N SER A 357 -9.61 -5.34 20.54
CA SER A 357 -10.61 -6.37 20.79
C SER A 357 -10.04 -7.52 21.63
N GLN A 358 -8.84 -8.00 21.30
CA GLN A 358 -8.17 -9.06 22.07
C GLN A 358 -7.84 -8.64 23.50
N ALA A 359 -7.33 -7.43 23.68
CA ALA A 359 -7.01 -6.91 25.01
C ALA A 359 -8.28 -6.75 25.86
N THR A 360 -9.39 -6.30 25.28
CA THR A 360 -10.71 -6.27 25.94
C THR A 360 -11.14 -7.68 26.37
N TYR A 361 -10.96 -8.66 25.49
CA TYR A 361 -11.24 -10.07 25.82
C TYR A 361 -10.37 -10.61 26.95
N ALA A 362 -9.08 -10.32 26.91
CA ALA A 362 -8.17 -10.72 27.98
C ALA A 362 -8.63 -10.13 29.33
N THR A 363 -9.09 -8.88 29.32
CA THR A 363 -9.66 -8.24 30.52
C THR A 363 -10.93 -8.93 31.00
N GLN A 364 -11.87 -9.26 30.12
CA GLN A 364 -13.09 -10.00 30.46
C GLN A 364 -12.77 -11.38 31.05
N ARG A 365 -11.80 -12.10 30.49
CA ARG A 365 -11.35 -13.40 31.05
C ARG A 365 -10.74 -13.24 32.43
N VAL A 366 -9.94 -12.20 32.68
CA VAL A 366 -9.38 -11.91 34.00
C VAL A 366 -10.50 -11.57 34.99
N LEU A 367 -11.51 -10.80 34.56
CA LEU A 367 -12.70 -10.54 35.37
C LEU A 367 -13.47 -11.83 35.70
N ALA A 368 -13.72 -12.67 34.70
CA ALA A 368 -14.37 -13.97 34.92
C ALA A 368 -13.61 -14.85 35.89
N GLN A 369 -12.29 -14.94 35.75
CA GLN A 369 -11.44 -15.69 36.73
C GLN A 369 -11.47 -15.06 38.14
N THR A 370 -11.61 -13.72 38.21
CA THR A 370 -11.78 -13.03 39.49
C THR A 370 -13.03 -13.44 40.20
N VAL A 371 -14.16 -13.47 39.49
CA VAL A 371 -15.46 -13.88 40.00
C VAL A 371 -15.45 -15.37 40.42
N ILE A 372 -14.90 -16.24 39.57
CA ILE A 372 -14.74 -17.68 39.91
C ILE A 372 -13.95 -17.84 41.20
N GLY A 373 -12.78 -17.19 41.29
CA GLY A 373 -11.96 -17.23 42.48
C GLY A 373 -12.67 -16.72 43.74
N ARG A 374 -13.61 -15.76 43.57
CA ARG A 374 -14.43 -15.27 44.66
C ARG A 374 -15.48 -16.30 45.10
N LEU A 375 -16.15 -16.94 44.15
CA LEU A 375 -17.18 -17.95 44.43
C LEU A 375 -16.61 -19.23 45.01
N ASP A 376 -15.40 -19.66 44.59
CA ASP A 376 -14.73 -20.87 45.07
C ASP A 376 -14.30 -20.78 46.53
N ASP A 377 -14.42 -19.65 47.18
CA ASP A 377 -13.88 -19.32 48.49
C ASP A 377 -12.44 -19.79 48.74
N ALA A 378 -11.61 -18.93 49.26
CA ALA A 378 -10.19 -19.21 49.45
C ALA A 378 -9.89 -20.37 50.43
N TYR A 379 -10.86 -20.91 51.15
CA TYR A 379 -10.68 -21.77 52.31
C TYR A 379 -11.07 -23.23 52.14
N GLY A 380 -10.96 -23.79 51.02
CA GLY A 380 -11.26 -25.19 50.83
C GLY A 380 -12.26 -25.46 49.73
N LEU A 381 -12.39 -24.50 48.83
CA LEU A 381 -13.16 -24.66 47.59
C LEU A 381 -14.65 -24.88 47.88
N ARG A 382 -15.23 -23.94 48.59
CA ARG A 382 -16.61 -23.95 49.08
C ARG A 382 -17.63 -24.11 47.96
N THR A 383 -18.62 -24.96 48.15
CA THR A 383 -19.86 -24.95 47.40
C THR A 383 -20.90 -24.05 48.08
N ALA A 384 -21.75 -23.36 47.31
CA ALA A 384 -22.79 -22.49 47.82
C ALA A 384 -23.64 -23.20 48.88
N GLY A 385 -24.00 -22.51 49.95
CA GLY A 385 -25.02 -22.99 50.89
C GLY A 385 -24.65 -23.05 52.36
N THR A 386 -23.57 -22.45 52.84
CA THR A 386 -23.14 -22.66 54.24
C THR A 386 -22.94 -21.41 55.10
N THR A 387 -23.11 -20.19 54.62
CA THR A 387 -23.11 -18.99 55.48
C THR A 387 -24.14 -17.96 55.05
N ALA A 388 -24.84 -17.38 56.01
CA ALA A 388 -25.75 -16.27 55.87
C ALA A 388 -25.02 -14.90 55.81
N GLU A 389 -23.74 -14.90 55.41
CA GLU A 389 -22.88 -13.71 55.50
C GLU A 389 -22.89 -12.92 54.18
N ARG A 390 -23.06 -11.64 54.28
CA ARG A 390 -22.84 -10.69 53.19
C ARG A 390 -21.35 -10.40 53.09
N ASN A 391 -20.86 -10.17 51.89
CA ASN A 391 -19.45 -9.85 51.71
C ASN A 391 -19.28 -8.62 50.80
N ALA A 392 -18.30 -7.81 51.14
CA ALA A 392 -17.73 -6.85 50.24
C ALA A 392 -16.26 -7.23 49.94
N TRP A 393 -15.85 -7.06 48.71
CA TRP A 393 -14.49 -7.43 48.32
C TRP A 393 -13.91 -6.45 47.31
N LEU A 394 -12.59 -6.34 47.32
CA LEU A 394 -11.80 -5.47 46.46
C LEU A 394 -10.61 -6.26 45.92
N LYS A 395 -10.34 -6.17 44.63
CA LYS A 395 -9.26 -6.89 43.97
C LYS A 395 -8.51 -5.98 42.98
N PRO A 396 -7.41 -5.35 43.36
CA PRO A 396 -6.44 -4.83 42.44
C PRO A 396 -5.77 -5.97 41.65
N LEU A 397 -5.51 -5.71 40.38
CA LEU A 397 -4.86 -6.62 39.45
C LEU A 397 -3.95 -5.88 38.48
N GLY A 398 -2.94 -6.57 37.99
CA GLY A 398 -2.04 -6.07 36.96
C GLY A 398 -1.47 -7.19 36.14
N GLY A 399 -1.04 -6.88 34.93
CA GLY A 399 -0.51 -7.92 34.06
C GLY A 399 0.21 -7.38 32.85
N VAL A 400 0.87 -8.32 32.18
CA VAL A 400 1.55 -8.11 30.90
C VAL A 400 1.15 -9.21 29.95
N ALA A 401 0.89 -8.83 28.69
CA ALA A 401 0.60 -9.79 27.63
C ALA A 401 1.52 -9.55 26.44
N ASN A 402 1.84 -10.63 25.74
CA ASN A 402 2.64 -10.59 24.52
C ASN A 402 1.97 -11.50 23.48
N GLN A 403 1.85 -11.00 22.27
CA GLN A 403 1.40 -11.75 21.10
C GLN A 403 2.49 -11.64 20.04
N GLY A 404 3.06 -12.77 19.64
CA GLY A 404 4.00 -12.82 18.52
C GLY A 404 3.33 -12.52 17.20
N GLY A 405 4.08 -11.92 16.26
CA GLY A 405 3.61 -11.73 14.88
C GLY A 405 3.46 -13.07 14.17
N ASN A 406 2.45 -13.20 13.33
CA ASN A 406 2.27 -14.34 12.46
C ASN A 406 1.47 -13.98 11.20
N ASP A 407 1.57 -14.80 10.16
CA ASP A 407 0.89 -14.61 8.86
C ASP A 407 1.12 -13.21 8.22
N GLY A 408 2.27 -12.59 8.50
CA GLY A 408 2.63 -11.25 8.01
C GLY A 408 1.97 -10.09 8.79
N ALA A 409 1.21 -10.38 9.84
CA ALA A 409 0.70 -9.37 10.76
C ALA A 409 1.66 -9.19 11.94
N PRO A 410 2.05 -7.94 12.30
CA PRO A 410 2.91 -7.67 13.44
C PRO A 410 2.24 -8.06 14.75
N GLY A 411 3.03 -8.48 15.72
CA GLY A 411 2.55 -8.78 17.07
C GLY A 411 2.35 -7.51 17.91
N TYR A 412 2.02 -7.72 19.20
CA TYR A 412 1.91 -6.61 20.14
C TYR A 412 2.36 -7.02 21.56
N ARG A 413 2.66 -6.01 22.37
CA ARG A 413 2.81 -6.12 23.82
C ARG A 413 1.75 -5.26 24.49
N ALA A 414 1.13 -5.79 25.54
CA ALA A 414 0.19 -5.07 26.37
C ALA A 414 0.65 -5.11 27.82
N SER A 415 0.49 -4.01 28.53
CA SER A 415 0.70 -3.93 29.97
C SER A 415 -0.39 -3.06 30.58
N GLY A 416 -0.85 -3.46 31.76
CA GLY A 416 -1.92 -2.69 32.40
C GLY A 416 -2.26 -3.18 33.78
N GLY A 417 -3.22 -2.50 34.37
CA GLY A 417 -3.74 -2.83 35.67
C GLY A 417 -5.15 -2.30 35.87
N GLY A 418 -5.77 -2.75 36.93
CA GLY A 418 -7.15 -2.39 37.21
C GLY A 418 -7.58 -2.73 38.62
N LEU A 419 -8.83 -2.45 38.87
CA LEU A 419 -9.49 -2.69 40.14
C LEU A 419 -10.88 -3.31 39.89
N VAL A 420 -11.18 -4.37 40.63
CA VAL A 420 -12.52 -4.94 40.67
C VAL A 420 -13.06 -4.83 42.09
N ALA A 421 -14.26 -4.33 42.24
CA ALA A 421 -14.96 -4.26 43.51
C ALA A 421 -16.32 -4.94 43.38
N GLY A 422 -16.76 -5.63 44.41
CA GLY A 422 -18.05 -6.29 44.40
C GLY A 422 -18.63 -6.54 45.75
N VAL A 423 -19.91 -6.83 45.74
CA VAL A 423 -20.68 -7.24 46.91
C VAL A 423 -21.49 -8.48 46.58
N ASP A 424 -21.63 -9.39 47.52
CA ASP A 424 -22.48 -10.55 47.37
C ASP A 424 -23.21 -10.92 48.68
N THR A 425 -24.37 -11.54 48.50
CA THR A 425 -25.23 -11.91 49.60
C THR A 425 -25.90 -13.25 49.30
N PRO A 426 -26.06 -14.15 50.31
CA PRO A 426 -26.94 -15.29 50.18
C PRO A 426 -28.41 -14.82 50.06
N VAL A 427 -29.07 -15.25 49.00
CA VAL A 427 -30.53 -15.00 48.78
C VAL A 427 -31.36 -16.18 49.17
N SER A 428 -30.72 -17.36 49.32
CA SER A 428 -31.34 -18.55 49.90
C SER A 428 -30.24 -19.47 50.47
N SER A 429 -30.61 -20.59 51.11
CA SER A 429 -29.69 -21.61 51.59
C SER A 429 -28.88 -22.27 50.46
N ARG A 430 -29.26 -22.08 49.18
CA ARG A 430 -28.62 -22.68 48.00
C ARG A 430 -28.07 -21.68 47.00
N MET A 431 -28.32 -20.39 47.21
CA MET A 431 -28.01 -19.40 46.18
C MET A 431 -27.35 -18.16 46.79
N VAL A 432 -26.24 -17.75 46.17
CA VAL A 432 -25.55 -16.49 46.40
C VAL A 432 -25.67 -15.64 45.14
N LEU A 433 -25.98 -14.37 45.27
CA LEU A 433 -25.97 -13.36 44.20
C LEU A 433 -25.05 -12.23 44.57
N GLY A 434 -24.40 -11.68 43.58
CA GLY A 434 -23.52 -10.53 43.73
C GLY A 434 -23.53 -9.60 42.51
N GLY A 435 -23.10 -8.37 42.75
CA GLY A 435 -22.82 -7.37 41.73
C GLY A 435 -21.39 -6.91 41.82
N LEU A 436 -20.85 -6.49 40.68
CA LEU A 436 -19.50 -5.98 40.61
C LEU A 436 -19.39 -4.75 39.70
N PHE A 437 -18.35 -3.98 39.95
CA PHE A 437 -17.82 -2.95 39.06
C PHE A 437 -16.34 -3.20 38.83
N SER A 438 -15.86 -2.98 37.61
CA SER A 438 -14.43 -3.01 37.31
C SER A 438 -13.99 -1.83 36.46
N TYR A 439 -12.76 -1.40 36.70
CA TYR A 439 -12.00 -0.50 35.86
C TYR A 439 -10.65 -1.10 35.57
N ALA A 440 -10.23 -1.03 34.30
CA ALA A 440 -8.89 -1.44 33.88
C ALA A 440 -8.34 -0.47 32.83
N HIS A 441 -7.05 -0.17 32.95
CA HIS A 441 -6.29 0.58 31.96
C HIS A 441 -5.20 -0.30 31.37
N GLN A 442 -5.04 -0.27 30.03
CA GLN A 442 -4.02 -0.99 29.31
C GLN A 442 -3.31 -0.10 28.29
N ASN A 443 -2.00 -0.26 28.21
CA ASN A 443 -1.17 0.27 27.14
C ASN A 443 -0.75 -0.87 26.22
N ILE A 444 -1.10 -0.78 24.96
CA ILE A 444 -0.78 -1.76 23.92
C ILE A 444 0.18 -1.09 22.95
N THR A 445 1.27 -1.78 22.63
CA THR A 445 2.32 -1.30 21.73
C THR A 445 2.60 -2.37 20.70
N GLY A 446 2.65 -2.01 19.41
CA GLY A 446 3.04 -2.92 18.34
C GLY A 446 4.46 -3.45 18.59
N SER A 447 4.69 -4.72 18.28
CA SER A 447 6.02 -5.34 18.23
C SER A 447 6.42 -5.51 16.77
N ASP A 448 7.72 -5.70 16.53
CA ASP A 448 8.30 -5.93 15.20
C ASP A 448 8.22 -4.73 14.24
N GLU A 449 8.05 -3.51 14.77
CA GLU A 449 8.02 -2.26 14.02
C GLU A 449 9.17 -1.34 14.42
N THR A 450 9.73 -0.60 13.45
CA THR A 450 10.81 0.37 13.69
C THR A 450 10.36 1.51 14.62
N VAL A 451 9.10 1.94 14.48
CA VAL A 451 8.42 2.88 15.38
C VAL A 451 7.07 2.28 15.76
N PRO A 452 6.93 1.79 16.99
CA PRO A 452 5.75 1.02 17.38
C PRO A 452 4.48 1.88 17.45
N ASN A 453 3.41 1.35 16.89
CA ASN A 453 2.06 1.87 17.06
C ASN A 453 1.61 1.70 18.51
N ARG A 454 0.76 2.61 19.01
CA ARG A 454 0.28 2.59 20.40
C ARG A 454 -1.23 2.68 20.46
N LEU A 455 -1.79 1.94 21.41
CA LEU A 455 -3.21 1.99 21.77
C LEU A 455 -3.35 2.07 23.29
N GLY A 456 -4.01 3.10 23.78
CA GLY A 456 -4.51 3.18 25.15
C GLY A 456 -5.94 2.66 25.22
N LEU A 457 -6.24 1.81 26.19
CA LEU A 457 -7.55 1.20 26.40
C LEU A 457 -7.99 1.39 27.84
N ASP A 458 -9.08 2.12 28.06
CA ASP A 458 -9.76 2.25 29.35
C ASP A 458 -11.07 1.48 29.31
N THR A 459 -11.24 0.49 30.18
CA THR A 459 -12.39 -0.42 30.24
C THR A 459 -13.15 -0.21 31.53
N TYR A 460 -14.46 0.05 31.43
CA TYR A 460 -15.41 0.15 32.54
C TYR A 460 -16.46 -0.93 32.40
N GLN A 461 -16.66 -1.76 33.43
CA GLN A 461 -17.60 -2.89 33.37
C GLN A 461 -18.48 -2.93 34.60
N LEU A 462 -19.72 -3.36 34.38
CA LEU A 462 -20.67 -3.76 35.42
C LEU A 462 -21.06 -5.21 35.20
N GLY A 463 -21.23 -5.96 36.29
CA GLY A 463 -21.60 -7.37 36.18
C GLY A 463 -22.46 -7.85 37.34
N LEU A 464 -23.21 -8.89 37.03
CA LEU A 464 -23.96 -9.70 37.99
C LEU A 464 -23.40 -11.13 37.99
N TYR A 465 -23.22 -11.69 39.15
CA TYR A 465 -22.71 -13.04 39.28
C TYR A 465 -23.40 -13.80 40.40
N GLY A 466 -23.30 -15.11 40.36
CA GLY A 466 -23.85 -15.92 41.42
C GLY A 466 -23.45 -17.38 41.32
N ALA A 467 -23.82 -18.12 42.38
CA ALA A 467 -23.62 -19.55 42.49
C ALA A 467 -24.88 -20.21 43.05
N TYR A 468 -25.23 -21.35 42.49
CA TYR A 468 -26.36 -22.18 42.92
C TYR A 468 -25.89 -23.58 43.27
N ALA A 469 -26.09 -23.99 44.54
CA ALA A 469 -25.82 -25.35 45.01
C ALA A 469 -26.90 -26.32 44.49
N LEU A 470 -26.53 -27.12 43.48
CA LEU A 470 -27.42 -28.12 42.89
C LEU A 470 -27.64 -29.31 43.85
N ARG A 471 -26.56 -29.77 44.46
CA ARG A 471 -26.51 -30.83 45.49
C ARG A 471 -25.24 -30.60 46.32
N PRO A 472 -25.10 -31.29 47.49
CA PRO A 472 -23.88 -31.20 48.27
C PRO A 472 -22.63 -31.47 47.41
N GLY A 473 -21.72 -30.54 47.40
CA GLY A 473 -20.48 -30.59 46.61
C GLY A 473 -20.60 -30.23 45.12
N THR A 474 -21.81 -30.06 44.55
CA THR A 474 -22.01 -29.65 43.15
C THR A 474 -22.63 -28.26 43.06
N GLU A 475 -22.04 -27.40 42.29
CA GLU A 475 -22.43 -25.99 42.14
C GLU A 475 -22.48 -25.57 40.68
N ILE A 476 -23.41 -24.69 40.36
CA ILE A 476 -23.48 -23.99 39.08
C ILE A 476 -23.20 -22.51 39.35
N ASP A 477 -22.15 -21.99 38.71
CA ASP A 477 -21.81 -20.57 38.72
C ASP A 477 -22.29 -19.91 37.45
N PHE A 478 -22.63 -18.62 37.54
CA PHE A 478 -22.92 -17.78 36.40
C PHE A 478 -22.34 -16.38 36.56
N LEU A 479 -22.03 -15.76 35.45
CA LEU A 479 -21.58 -14.38 35.35
C LEU A 479 -22.18 -13.77 34.09
N LEU A 480 -22.73 -12.58 34.26
CA LEU A 480 -23.18 -11.71 33.15
C LEU A 480 -22.58 -10.33 33.37
N ASP A 481 -21.80 -9.85 32.40
CA ASP A 481 -21.21 -8.52 32.47
C ASP A 481 -21.25 -7.78 31.13
N GLY A 482 -21.20 -6.46 31.21
CA GLY A 482 -21.14 -5.57 30.06
C GLY A 482 -20.29 -4.35 30.37
N GLY A 483 -19.66 -3.82 29.34
CA GLY A 483 -18.74 -2.72 29.53
C GLY A 483 -18.65 -1.78 28.33
N ILE A 484 -18.10 -0.59 28.63
CA ILE A 484 -17.74 0.43 27.67
C ILE A 484 -16.23 0.59 27.72
N ASN A 485 -15.62 0.62 26.53
CA ASN A 485 -14.19 0.75 26.38
C ASN A 485 -13.86 2.00 25.58
N GLN A 486 -12.98 2.84 26.10
CA GLN A 486 -12.43 4.01 25.41
C GLN A 486 -11.09 3.63 24.80
N ASN A 487 -10.97 3.76 23.48
CA ASN A 487 -9.78 3.40 22.71
C ASN A 487 -9.12 4.66 22.18
N ARG A 488 -7.82 4.83 22.40
CA ARG A 488 -6.99 5.93 21.88
C ARG A 488 -5.86 5.36 21.07
N VAL A 489 -5.91 5.56 19.76
CA VAL A 489 -4.96 5.02 18.78
C VAL A 489 -3.94 6.08 18.38
N ASN A 490 -2.66 5.71 18.36
CA ASN A 490 -1.58 6.45 17.75
C ASN A 490 -0.86 5.52 16.78
N ARG A 491 -1.05 5.73 15.47
CA ARG A 491 -0.44 4.96 14.39
C ARG A 491 0.68 5.77 13.77
N SER A 492 1.91 5.32 13.95
CA SER A 492 3.12 5.98 13.44
C SER A 492 3.39 5.57 11.99
N LEU A 493 3.63 6.55 11.14
CA LEU A 493 3.98 6.40 9.73
C LEU A 493 5.38 6.99 9.53
N SER A 494 6.41 6.26 9.97
CA SER A 494 7.78 6.75 10.01
C SER A 494 8.34 7.07 8.63
N PHE A 495 7.91 6.36 7.58
CA PHE A 495 8.35 6.59 6.21
C PHE A 495 7.90 7.95 5.64
N VAL A 496 6.87 8.60 6.19
CA VAL A 496 6.41 9.95 5.86
C VAL A 496 6.49 10.91 7.04
N ASN A 497 7.13 10.50 8.14
CA ASN A 497 7.29 11.28 9.38
C ASN A 497 5.96 11.87 9.89
N SER A 498 4.92 11.06 9.93
CA SER A 498 3.57 11.46 10.37
C SER A 498 3.01 10.48 11.39
N THR A 499 2.01 10.93 12.15
CA THR A 499 1.26 10.10 13.10
C THR A 499 -0.22 10.31 12.89
N ALA A 500 -0.95 9.22 12.70
CA ALA A 500 -2.40 9.22 12.67
C ALA A 500 -2.95 8.93 14.07
N VAL A 501 -3.94 9.70 14.50
CA VAL A 501 -4.56 9.57 15.82
C VAL A 501 -6.07 9.42 15.69
N ALA A 502 -6.65 8.62 16.57
CA ALA A 502 -8.10 8.47 16.68
C ALA A 502 -8.52 8.08 18.09
N ASP A 503 -9.70 8.54 18.49
CA ASP A 503 -10.41 8.09 19.68
C ASP A 503 -11.73 7.45 19.25
N TYR A 504 -12.08 6.30 19.81
CA TYR A 504 -13.36 5.65 19.54
C TYR A 504 -13.84 4.81 20.72
N LEU A 505 -15.13 4.50 20.74
CA LEU A 505 -15.74 3.62 21.74
C LEU A 505 -15.88 2.19 21.22
N SER A 506 -15.77 1.25 22.15
CA SER A 506 -16.22 -0.12 21.90
C SER A 506 -17.04 -0.61 23.10
N TYR A 507 -17.95 -1.54 22.82
CA TYR A 507 -18.84 -2.12 23.81
C TYR A 507 -18.55 -3.60 23.92
N SER A 508 -18.49 -4.08 25.15
CA SER A 508 -18.22 -5.48 25.44
C SER A 508 -19.39 -6.10 26.22
N GLY A 509 -19.69 -7.34 25.93
CA GLY A 509 -20.68 -8.14 26.67
C GLY A 509 -20.16 -9.56 26.85
N HIS A 510 -20.40 -10.12 28.03
CA HIS A 510 -19.97 -11.47 28.38
C HIS A 510 -21.05 -12.19 29.20
N ALA A 511 -21.23 -13.47 28.91
CA ALA A 511 -22.05 -14.40 29.69
C ALA A 511 -21.32 -15.72 29.86
N GLY A 512 -21.18 -16.18 31.10
CA GLY A 512 -20.49 -17.41 31.42
C GLY A 512 -21.31 -18.28 32.41
N VAL A 513 -21.22 -19.59 32.21
CA VAL A 513 -21.80 -20.58 33.11
C VAL A 513 -20.77 -21.71 33.36
N ALA A 514 -20.68 -22.16 34.59
CA ALA A 514 -19.79 -23.26 34.95
C ALA A 514 -20.49 -24.28 35.85
N VAL A 515 -20.14 -25.54 35.70
CA VAL A 515 -20.50 -26.60 36.64
C VAL A 515 -19.23 -27.06 37.31
N LYS A 516 -19.27 -27.17 38.64
CA LYS A 516 -18.14 -27.56 39.48
C LYS A 516 -18.54 -28.67 40.46
N GLN A 517 -17.57 -29.51 40.82
CA GLN A 517 -17.74 -30.56 41.80
C GLN A 517 -16.62 -30.52 42.83
N LEU A 518 -16.92 -30.26 44.08
CA LEU A 518 -15.97 -30.37 45.18
C LEU A 518 -15.69 -31.85 45.52
N ILE A 519 -14.43 -32.22 45.53
CA ILE A 519 -13.95 -33.55 45.87
C ILE A 519 -12.93 -33.41 47.02
N PRO A 520 -13.30 -33.70 48.26
CA PRO A 520 -12.33 -33.82 49.34
C PRO A 520 -11.43 -35.04 49.09
N VAL A 521 -10.13 -34.83 49.00
CA VAL A 521 -9.16 -35.91 48.73
C VAL A 521 -8.60 -36.46 50.04
N ARG A 522 -8.27 -35.57 50.97
CA ARG A 522 -7.80 -35.87 52.33
C ARG A 522 -8.00 -34.64 53.20
N GLU A 523 -7.80 -34.80 54.51
CA GLU A 523 -7.88 -33.68 55.43
C GLU A 523 -6.95 -32.53 54.97
N GLY A 524 -7.52 -31.34 54.84
CA GLY A 524 -6.81 -30.16 54.39
C GLY A 524 -6.50 -30.10 52.89
N PHE A 525 -6.89 -31.09 52.07
CA PHE A 525 -6.69 -31.06 50.62
C PHE A 525 -7.98 -31.41 49.88
N SER A 526 -8.40 -30.49 49.03
CA SER A 526 -9.58 -30.64 48.17
C SER A 526 -9.25 -30.23 46.71
N ILE A 527 -9.96 -30.85 45.77
CA ILE A 527 -9.93 -30.48 44.36
C ILE A 527 -11.32 -30.11 43.85
N LEU A 528 -11.38 -29.24 42.85
CA LEU A 528 -12.59 -28.71 42.26
C LEU A 528 -12.49 -28.78 40.72
N PRO A 529 -12.76 -29.94 40.10
CA PRO A 529 -12.92 -30.00 38.65
C PRO A 529 -14.12 -29.16 38.23
N SER A 530 -14.00 -28.56 37.03
CA SER A 530 -15.00 -27.66 36.45
C SER A 530 -15.09 -27.78 34.93
N LEU A 531 -16.29 -27.61 34.42
CA LEU A 531 -16.57 -27.42 33.00
C LEU A 531 -17.28 -26.06 32.86
N ARG A 532 -16.79 -25.22 31.97
CA ARG A 532 -17.26 -23.87 31.80
C ARG A 532 -17.50 -23.52 30.34
N LEU A 533 -18.56 -22.78 30.04
CA LEU A 533 -18.89 -22.19 28.75
C LEU A 533 -19.01 -20.68 28.93
N ASP A 534 -18.25 -19.93 28.13
CA ASP A 534 -18.24 -18.46 28.09
C ASP A 534 -18.54 -17.97 26.69
N TYR A 535 -19.55 -17.14 26.54
CA TYR A 535 -19.79 -16.35 25.34
C TYR A 535 -19.39 -14.91 25.59
N ALA A 536 -18.63 -14.35 24.70
CA ALA A 536 -18.26 -12.96 24.78
C ALA A 536 -18.31 -12.30 23.41
N GLN A 537 -18.64 -11.01 23.37
CA GLN A 537 -18.54 -10.20 22.16
C GLN A 537 -18.00 -8.81 22.46
N VAL A 538 -17.25 -8.25 21.49
CA VAL A 538 -16.80 -6.85 21.48
C VAL A 538 -17.22 -6.24 20.16
N ARG A 539 -17.93 -5.11 20.23
CA ARG A 539 -18.30 -4.30 19.06
C ARG A 539 -17.62 -2.94 19.18
N ALA A 540 -16.77 -2.63 18.21
CA ALA A 540 -16.16 -1.31 18.09
C ALA A 540 -16.95 -0.44 17.13
N ASP A 541 -17.14 0.83 17.48
CA ASP A 541 -17.75 1.83 16.61
C ASP A 541 -16.80 2.16 15.45
N PRO A 542 -17.31 2.58 14.28
CA PRO A 542 -16.49 3.08 13.20
C PRO A 542 -15.77 4.36 13.63
N TYR A 543 -14.57 4.57 13.11
CA TYR A 543 -13.81 5.77 13.44
C TYR A 543 -13.03 6.31 12.24
N SER A 544 -12.61 7.57 12.34
CA SER A 544 -11.74 8.23 11.37
C SER A 544 -10.51 8.77 12.07
N GLU A 545 -9.36 8.56 11.46
CA GLU A 545 -8.09 9.09 11.93
C GLU A 545 -7.87 10.54 11.47
N SER A 546 -6.97 11.22 12.14
CA SER A 546 -6.46 12.55 11.79
C SER A 546 -4.94 12.61 12.00
N GLY A 547 -4.27 13.61 11.39
CA GLY A 547 -2.83 13.86 11.58
C GLY A 547 -1.91 13.31 10.48
N ALA A 548 -2.35 12.35 9.66
CA ALA A 548 -1.54 11.75 8.59
C ALA A 548 -2.03 12.08 7.18
N GLY A 549 -2.84 13.14 7.02
CA GLY A 549 -3.30 13.61 5.72
C GLY A 549 -4.08 12.52 4.96
N GLY A 550 -3.68 12.26 3.73
CA GLY A 550 -4.32 11.26 2.88
C GLY A 550 -4.18 9.81 3.36
N LEU A 551 -3.19 9.53 4.20
CA LEU A 551 -2.95 8.22 4.81
C LEU A 551 -3.77 7.97 6.08
N ASN A 552 -4.56 8.93 6.56
CA ASN A 552 -5.55 8.67 7.60
C ASN A 552 -6.52 7.59 7.14
N LEU A 553 -6.96 6.75 8.06
CA LEU A 553 -7.94 5.70 7.78
C LEU A 553 -9.34 6.11 8.23
N LYS A 554 -10.32 5.69 7.45
CA LYS A 554 -11.71 5.52 7.88
C LYS A 554 -11.91 4.03 8.09
N VAL A 555 -12.16 3.64 9.32
CA VAL A 555 -12.26 2.24 9.73
C VAL A 555 -13.71 1.92 10.04
N ASP A 556 -14.21 0.86 9.44
CA ASP A 556 -15.59 0.40 9.64
C ASP A 556 -15.79 -0.20 11.04
N SER A 557 -17.06 -0.32 11.45
CA SER A 557 -17.42 -1.00 12.70
C SER A 557 -16.93 -2.45 12.69
N GLN A 558 -16.44 -2.91 13.84
CA GLN A 558 -15.90 -4.26 13.99
C GLN A 558 -16.73 -5.03 15.00
N LEU A 559 -16.93 -6.30 14.74
CA LEU A 559 -17.62 -7.20 15.65
C LEU A 559 -16.78 -8.47 15.81
N TYR A 560 -16.31 -8.69 17.02
CA TYR A 560 -15.60 -9.90 17.41
C TYR A 560 -16.45 -10.72 18.38
N ARG A 561 -16.44 -12.04 18.24
CA ARG A 561 -17.18 -12.99 19.08
C ARG A 561 -16.32 -14.18 19.42
N GLU A 562 -16.50 -14.67 20.63
CA GLU A 562 -15.84 -15.88 21.12
C GLU A 562 -16.84 -16.74 21.88
N LEU A 563 -16.76 -18.05 21.69
CA LEU A 563 -17.49 -19.05 22.49
C LEU A 563 -16.46 -20.06 22.99
N MET A 564 -16.05 -19.90 24.24
CA MET A 564 -14.98 -20.67 24.86
C MET A 564 -15.56 -21.79 25.72
N LEU A 565 -15.29 -23.05 25.36
CA LEU A 565 -15.53 -24.20 26.21
C LEU A 565 -14.23 -24.58 26.94
N SER A 566 -14.26 -24.61 28.27
CA SER A 566 -13.06 -24.84 29.09
C SER A 566 -13.30 -25.95 30.09
N ALA A 567 -12.32 -26.84 30.22
CA ALA A 567 -12.25 -27.83 31.32
C ALA A 567 -11.05 -27.51 32.21
N GLY A 568 -11.26 -27.51 33.51
CA GLY A 568 -10.22 -27.12 34.45
C GLY A 568 -10.33 -27.86 35.77
N VAL A 569 -9.27 -27.75 36.56
CA VAL A 569 -9.21 -28.24 37.94
C VAL A 569 -8.51 -27.19 38.80
N ARG A 570 -9.06 -26.97 40.00
CA ARG A 570 -8.41 -26.17 41.04
C ARG A 570 -8.19 -27.06 42.28
N GLY A 571 -7.03 -26.93 42.90
CA GLY A 571 -6.69 -27.55 44.16
C GLY A 571 -6.48 -26.51 45.26
N ALA A 572 -6.85 -26.87 46.51
CA ALA A 572 -6.51 -26.09 47.70
C ALA A 572 -5.94 -27.03 48.77
N TYR A 573 -4.77 -26.66 49.28
CA TYR A 573 -4.07 -27.39 50.35
C TYR A 573 -3.83 -26.48 51.54
N ARG A 574 -4.31 -26.87 52.70
CA ARG A 574 -4.11 -26.16 53.98
C ARG A 574 -2.70 -26.41 54.48
N ILE A 575 -1.84 -25.40 54.43
CA ILE A 575 -0.43 -25.46 54.86
C ILE A 575 -0.24 -25.00 56.28
N ALA A 576 -1.17 -24.22 56.85
CA ALA A 576 -1.24 -23.84 58.24
C ALA A 576 -2.71 -23.63 58.64
N GLU A 577 -3.00 -23.44 59.92
CA GLU A 577 -4.36 -23.34 60.46
C GLU A 577 -5.27 -22.36 59.70
N ARG A 578 -4.68 -21.24 59.27
CA ARG A 578 -5.41 -20.16 58.58
C ARG A 578 -4.81 -19.79 57.21
N ILE A 579 -3.97 -20.69 56.61
CA ILE A 579 -3.29 -20.42 55.33
C ILE A 579 -3.47 -21.62 54.39
N TRP A 580 -3.87 -21.30 53.16
CA TRP A 580 -4.06 -22.25 52.07
C TRP A 580 -3.17 -21.89 50.86
N LEU A 581 -2.56 -22.90 50.29
CA LEU A 581 -1.94 -22.87 48.98
C LEU A 581 -2.98 -23.32 47.96
N THR A 582 -3.16 -22.54 46.88
CA THR A 582 -4.05 -22.91 45.78
C THR A 582 -3.26 -23.05 44.48
N ALA A 583 -3.67 -24.00 43.64
CA ALA A 583 -3.16 -24.16 42.30
C ALA A 583 -4.30 -24.50 41.34
N ASP A 584 -4.27 -23.99 40.13
CA ASP A 584 -5.27 -24.28 39.11
C ASP A 584 -4.67 -24.46 37.73
N GLY A 585 -5.35 -25.24 36.88
CA GLY A 585 -5.03 -25.39 35.47
C GLY A 585 -6.30 -25.64 34.67
N ALA A 586 -6.34 -25.10 33.44
CA ALA A 586 -7.46 -25.32 32.53
C ALA A 586 -6.99 -25.31 31.08
N ALA A 587 -7.74 -26.01 30.22
CA ALA A 587 -7.65 -25.96 28.78
C ALA A 587 -9.00 -25.51 28.23
N GLY A 588 -8.99 -24.53 27.36
CA GLY A 588 -10.15 -23.99 26.68
C GLY A 588 -10.03 -24.10 25.15
N TYR A 589 -11.16 -24.26 24.50
CA TYR A 589 -11.28 -24.32 23.06
C TYR A 589 -12.34 -23.32 22.58
N ASN A 590 -11.94 -22.39 21.68
CA ASN A 590 -12.86 -21.44 21.08
C ASN A 590 -13.63 -22.08 19.93
N LEU A 591 -14.92 -22.32 20.12
CA LEU A 591 -15.80 -22.99 19.17
C LEU A 591 -16.11 -22.14 17.93
N LEU A 592 -16.01 -20.81 18.00
CA LEU A 592 -16.27 -19.93 16.87
C LEU A 592 -15.01 -19.72 16.02
N ASN A 593 -13.85 -19.59 16.64
CA ASN A 593 -12.53 -19.41 16.04
C ASN A 593 -12.50 -18.52 14.78
N ASN A 594 -13.21 -17.41 14.79
CA ASN A 594 -13.30 -16.50 13.67
C ASN A 594 -12.04 -15.65 13.58
N ARG A 595 -11.45 -15.56 12.39
CA ARG A 595 -10.37 -14.59 12.13
C ARG A 595 -10.93 -13.18 12.14
N LEU A 596 -10.29 -12.30 12.88
CA LEU A 596 -10.65 -10.89 12.88
C LEU A 596 -10.21 -10.25 11.55
N GLN A 597 -11.16 -9.61 10.88
CA GLN A 597 -10.95 -8.80 9.69
C GLN A 597 -11.36 -7.36 9.98
N VAL A 598 -10.54 -6.42 9.55
CA VAL A 598 -10.78 -5.00 9.70
C VAL A 598 -10.87 -4.37 8.32
N SER A 599 -12.02 -3.80 8.00
CA SER A 599 -12.25 -3.04 6.78
C SER A 599 -11.88 -1.58 7.02
N ALA A 600 -11.12 -1.00 6.10
CA ALA A 600 -10.70 0.39 6.16
C ALA A 600 -10.57 1.00 4.76
N ALA A 601 -10.61 2.33 4.68
CA ALA A 601 -10.33 3.10 3.47
C ALA A 601 -9.41 4.27 3.80
N PHE A 602 -8.56 4.67 2.84
CA PHE A 602 -7.73 5.87 2.98
C PHE A 602 -8.58 7.14 2.88
N ALA A 603 -8.28 8.15 3.67
CA ALA A 603 -8.98 9.44 3.63
C ALA A 603 -8.80 10.17 2.29
N ALA A 604 -7.69 9.94 1.59
CA ALA A 604 -7.45 10.47 0.25
C ALA A 604 -8.37 9.87 -0.82
N GLY A 605 -9.17 8.86 -0.49
CA GLY A 605 -10.02 8.13 -1.43
C GLY A 605 -9.49 6.74 -1.76
N GLY A 606 -10.00 6.15 -2.81
CA GLY A 606 -9.77 4.76 -3.17
C GLY A 606 -10.88 3.86 -2.61
N GLU A 607 -10.80 2.58 -2.94
CA GLU A 607 -11.72 1.56 -2.43
C GLU A 607 -11.36 1.15 -1.00
N SER A 608 -12.32 0.57 -0.29
CA SER A 608 -12.04 -0.06 1.00
C SER A 608 -11.17 -1.31 0.81
N PHE A 609 -10.29 -1.55 1.75
CA PHE A 609 -9.47 -2.76 1.82
C PHE A 609 -9.71 -3.49 3.14
N VAL A 610 -9.47 -4.80 3.13
CA VAL A 610 -9.58 -5.65 4.30
C VAL A 610 -8.20 -6.05 4.76
N THR A 611 -7.92 -5.81 6.05
CA THR A 611 -6.74 -6.31 6.73
C THR A 611 -7.14 -7.50 7.60
N THR A 612 -6.50 -8.64 7.40
CA THR A 612 -6.68 -9.80 8.27
C THR A 612 -5.68 -9.68 9.42
N ALA A 613 -6.18 -9.65 10.65
CA ALA A 613 -5.35 -9.68 11.84
C ALA A 613 -4.62 -11.05 11.95
N PHE A 614 -3.64 -11.11 12.86
CA PHE A 614 -2.90 -12.34 13.13
C PHE A 614 -3.83 -13.54 13.41
N SER A 615 -3.38 -14.72 13.00
CA SER A 615 -4.11 -15.98 13.20
C SER A 615 -4.09 -16.36 14.67
N GLN A 616 -5.25 -16.65 15.24
CA GLN A 616 -5.38 -17.13 16.61
C GLN A 616 -5.56 -18.63 16.62
N SER A 617 -4.89 -19.30 17.56
CA SER A 617 -5.22 -20.70 17.86
C SER A 617 -6.56 -20.76 18.59
N PRO A 618 -7.42 -21.75 18.31
CA PRO A 618 -8.62 -21.97 19.11
C PRO A 618 -8.32 -22.44 20.53
N TRP A 619 -7.12 -22.98 20.78
CA TRP A 619 -6.71 -23.48 22.10
C TRP A 619 -6.14 -22.36 22.97
N LEU A 620 -6.59 -22.33 24.23
CA LEU A 620 -6.08 -21.48 25.29
C LEU A 620 -5.81 -22.33 26.52
N TYR A 621 -4.58 -22.26 27.03
CA TYR A 621 -4.19 -22.94 28.28
C TYR A 621 -4.00 -21.90 29.37
N SER A 622 -4.41 -22.25 30.59
CA SER A 622 -4.19 -21.39 31.76
C SER A 622 -3.69 -22.22 32.95
N ALA A 623 -2.85 -21.57 33.75
CA ALA A 623 -2.38 -22.11 35.02
C ALA A 623 -2.26 -20.97 36.02
N GLY A 624 -2.38 -21.29 37.30
CA GLY A 624 -2.23 -20.31 38.36
C GLY A 624 -1.83 -20.93 39.68
N VAL A 625 -1.20 -20.11 40.51
CA VAL A 625 -0.85 -20.44 41.91
C VAL A 625 -1.25 -19.28 42.82
N GLY A 626 -1.64 -19.54 44.03
CA GLY A 626 -2.05 -18.50 44.97
C GLY A 626 -1.90 -18.94 46.43
N LEU A 627 -1.89 -17.90 47.25
CA LEU A 627 -1.94 -18.05 48.73
C LEU A 627 -3.18 -17.31 49.22
N ALA A 628 -3.91 -17.95 50.14
CA ALA A 628 -5.05 -17.37 50.79
C ALA A 628 -4.91 -17.49 52.30
N SER A 629 -5.29 -16.44 53.03
CA SER A 629 -5.14 -16.38 54.48
C SER A 629 -6.39 -15.75 55.12
N LYS A 630 -6.88 -16.37 56.17
CA LYS A 630 -7.92 -15.84 57.05
C LYS A 630 -7.24 -15.05 58.18
N GLN A 631 -7.23 -13.71 58.04
CA GLN A 631 -6.56 -12.85 59.02
C GLN A 631 -7.37 -12.72 60.31
N THR A 632 -8.67 -12.49 60.18
CA THR A 632 -9.63 -12.51 61.28
C THR A 632 -10.88 -13.31 60.86
N ASP A 633 -11.86 -13.42 61.73
CA ASP A 633 -13.13 -14.07 61.35
C ASP A 633 -13.90 -13.30 60.27
N ASN A 634 -13.60 -11.99 60.13
CA ASN A 634 -14.27 -11.11 59.18
C ASN A 634 -13.36 -10.61 58.02
N LEU A 635 -12.04 -10.91 58.04
CA LEU A 635 -11.09 -10.42 57.06
C LEU A 635 -10.28 -11.52 56.43
N ASP A 636 -10.39 -11.65 55.14
CA ASP A 636 -9.62 -12.57 54.31
C ASP A 636 -8.75 -11.85 53.31
N LEU A 637 -7.55 -12.37 53.12
CA LEU A 637 -6.59 -11.87 52.11
C LEU A 637 -6.19 -13.01 51.20
N SER A 638 -6.06 -12.75 49.91
CA SER A 638 -5.45 -13.69 48.99
C SER A 638 -4.62 -13.00 47.91
N MET A 639 -3.59 -13.71 47.44
CA MET A 639 -2.80 -13.32 46.29
C MET A 639 -2.77 -14.45 45.27
N ARG A 640 -2.73 -14.11 44.01
CA ARG A 640 -2.66 -15.09 42.93
C ARG A 640 -1.79 -14.57 41.78
N TYR A 641 -0.95 -15.48 41.27
CA TYR A 641 -0.27 -15.32 40.00
C TYR A 641 -0.87 -16.29 38.99
N GLY A 642 -1.16 -15.81 37.77
CA GLY A 642 -1.75 -16.62 36.72
C GLY A 642 -1.05 -16.39 35.38
N VAL A 643 -1.02 -17.45 34.57
CA VAL A 643 -0.46 -17.45 33.21
C VAL A 643 -1.53 -18.01 32.27
N GLN A 644 -1.66 -17.39 31.11
CA GLN A 644 -2.45 -17.88 29.98
C GLN A 644 -1.56 -17.92 28.73
N THR A 645 -1.65 -18.99 27.95
CA THR A 645 -0.87 -19.16 26.72
C THR A 645 -1.67 -19.85 25.64
N SER A 646 -1.32 -19.59 24.39
CA SER A 646 -1.93 -20.18 23.20
C SER A 646 -0.83 -20.57 22.19
N PRO A 647 -1.01 -21.66 21.43
CA PRO A 647 -0.06 -22.08 20.39
C PRO A 647 0.25 -21.02 19.31
N SER A 648 -0.60 -20.00 19.17
CA SER A 648 -0.36 -18.87 18.24
C SER A 648 0.62 -17.81 18.76
N GLY A 649 1.40 -18.10 19.82
CA GLY A 649 2.39 -17.18 20.37
C GLY A 649 1.82 -16.13 21.32
N PHE A 650 0.64 -16.36 21.89
CA PHE A 650 0.06 -15.53 22.94
C PHE A 650 0.54 -15.98 24.32
N LEU A 651 0.97 -15.02 25.14
CA LEU A 651 1.33 -15.21 26.54
C LEU A 651 0.79 -14.03 27.36
N ASN A 652 -0.01 -14.31 28.39
CA ASN A 652 -0.51 -13.32 29.34
C ASN A 652 -0.15 -13.73 30.75
N GLN A 653 0.40 -12.82 31.54
CA GLN A 653 0.80 -13.04 32.94
C GLN A 653 0.09 -12.00 33.80
N THR A 654 -0.57 -12.45 34.87
CA THR A 654 -1.38 -11.58 35.74
C THR A 654 -1.05 -11.83 37.21
N GLY A 655 -0.91 -10.73 37.94
CA GLY A 655 -0.84 -10.74 39.39
C GLY A 655 -2.08 -10.08 39.98
N SER A 656 -2.63 -10.61 41.07
CA SER A 656 -3.76 -10.02 41.79
C SER A 656 -3.68 -10.23 43.29
N PHE A 657 -4.28 -9.29 44.02
CA PHE A 657 -4.45 -9.34 45.45
C PHE A 657 -5.94 -9.15 45.76
N THR A 658 -6.50 -9.90 46.71
CA THR A 658 -7.91 -9.77 47.11
C THR A 658 -8.02 -9.45 48.58
N LEU A 659 -8.80 -8.44 48.90
CA LEU A 659 -9.28 -8.11 50.22
C LEU A 659 -10.75 -8.45 50.27
N ARG A 660 -11.19 -9.27 51.24
CA ARG A 660 -12.60 -9.58 51.48
C ARG A 660 -12.96 -9.28 52.92
N ILE A 661 -14.09 -8.61 53.10
CA ILE A 661 -14.67 -8.29 54.40
C ILE A 661 -16.07 -8.89 54.49
N LYS A 662 -16.35 -9.60 55.55
CA LYS A 662 -17.69 -10.06 55.92
C LYS A 662 -18.44 -8.95 56.62
N LEU A 663 -19.68 -8.69 56.19
CA LEU A 663 -20.54 -7.61 56.67
C LEU A 663 -21.62 -8.10 57.62
#